data_de02a3b5335c899e7161ca436f4bd173
#
_entry.id   de02a3b5335c899e7161ca436f4bd173
#
_cell.length_a   1.000
_cell.length_b   1.000
_cell.length_c   1.000
_cell.angle_alpha   90.00
_cell.angle_beta   90.00
_cell.angle_gamma   90.00
#
_symmetry.space_group_name_H-M   'P 1'
#
loop_
_entity.id
_entity.type
_entity.pdbx_description
1 polymer ?
#
loop_
_entity_poly.entity_id
_entity_poly.type
_entity_poly.pdbx_seq_one_letter_code
_entity_poly.pdbx_strand_id
1 'polypeptide(L)'
;MSRRVRQKREHSWGEKTNISSQTLDCGSLTSATISGVDWTTLPDDTVIQLLSYLNYRDRASLASTCQTFRLLSSSPCLWGSLDLRSHRFDTGAAVSLSPRCKNLQRLKFHAAGSADALVSLQARELREISGDFCRDITDAALSVIAARHEMLESVHFGPDACERISSDAIKALAYCCPRLRRLWMSGVKEVNGDAINALAEHCRKLKDVGFVESDNIDEVSLGNLNSVKFLSVAGTRNLKWGSAAQVLSRLPCLVCLDISRTDVNLSAITRFLSSSQNLKVLCALNCPVFEGEVDSNTMQSHKGKVLLTFLNDIFKGVTSLFADNSKNVTDVLQYWRRTKNRDKNLDEIVVWIEWVFSYSLLRIAENNLKELDDFWLTQGAAVLLSLLRSSQEEVQERAATAVATFVVIDDENATVDCQRAEAILRGDGIRLLLDLARSCQEGLQSEAAKAIANLSIDSKVAKAVAESGGINILANLAKSINRLVAEEAAGGLWNLSVGDDHKGAIAEAGGIKALVDLIFKWSSNTDGLLEHATGALANLGADEKCSMEVSVAGGIHALAMLARTCKFEGVQEQAARALANLAAHGDSNSNNSAIGQEAGALEALVQLTYSQNEAVRQEAAGALWNLSFDDKNREAIAAAGGVEALVALAQSSSSASQGLQERAAGALWGLSVSESNSIAIGRQGGIAPLIGFASSDTEDVHETAAGALWNLAFYRENALHIVQDGGVKPLIHLCSSSVSKMARFMAALALVYMFDVRIDTSVPIGPSSPGSSKILNMDGVGRMALKHVEEFVTSFYDPQTFHSAAASLVPNALAQIAEAIRIPEAGHLRCRFKCFGLCI
;
A
#
# COMPACT_ATOMS: atom_id res chain seq x y z
N MET A 1 -4.39 1.37 -14.53
CA MET A 1 -4.36 1.17 -13.06
C MET A 1 -3.00 1.59 -12.56
N SER A 2 -2.94 2.56 -11.69
CA SER A 2 -1.67 3.03 -11.14
C SER A 2 -1.13 1.98 -10.14
N ARG A 3 0.16 1.68 -10.21
CA ARG A 3 0.84 0.64 -9.44
C ARG A 3 0.89 0.98 -7.96
N ARG A 4 0.66 0.00 -7.09
CA ARG A 4 0.77 0.09 -5.63
C ARG A 4 1.87 -0.85 -5.16
N VAL A 5 2.71 -0.39 -4.26
CA VAL A 5 3.81 -1.18 -3.70
C VAL A 5 3.55 -1.45 -2.23
N ARG A 6 3.78 -2.69 -1.82
CA ARG A 6 3.64 -3.17 -0.44
C ARG A 6 5.02 -3.55 0.07
N GLN A 7 5.39 -3.04 1.22
CA GLN A 7 6.63 -3.44 1.87
C GLN A 7 6.38 -4.65 2.77
N LYS A 8 7.03 -5.78 2.46
CA LYS A 8 7.12 -6.93 3.37
C LYS A 8 8.31 -6.74 4.29
N ARG A 9 8.09 -6.95 5.57
CA ARG A 9 9.18 -6.94 6.56
C ARG A 9 9.95 -8.24 6.43
N GLU A 10 11.20 -8.19 5.98
CA GLU A 10 12.14 -9.29 6.17
C GLU A 10 12.55 -9.31 7.65
N HIS A 11 12.45 -10.46 8.28
CA HIS A 11 12.84 -10.64 9.67
C HIS A 11 14.36 -10.57 9.80
N SER A 12 14.91 -9.39 10.06
CA SER A 12 16.28 -9.25 10.54
C SER A 12 16.25 -9.03 12.06
N TRP A 13 16.70 -10.03 12.80
CA TRP A 13 16.91 -9.95 14.23
C TRP A 13 18.17 -9.15 14.52
N GLY A 14 18.03 -7.94 15.06
CA GLY A 14 19.11 -7.05 15.44
C GLY A 14 19.17 -6.83 16.95
N GLU A 15 20.36 -6.88 17.47
CA GLU A 15 20.75 -6.81 18.88
C GLU A 15 20.13 -5.64 19.67
N LYS A 16 19.73 -5.96 20.93
CA LYS A 16 19.23 -4.98 21.90
C LYS A 16 20.36 -4.17 22.51
N THR A 17 20.32 -2.86 22.39
CA THR A 17 21.04 -1.94 23.26
C THR A 17 20.14 -1.43 24.38
N ASN A 18 20.54 -1.71 25.61
CA ASN A 18 19.92 -1.22 26.83
C ASN A 18 20.14 0.30 26.98
N ILE A 19 19.07 1.06 27.08
CA ILE A 19 19.09 2.44 27.60
C ILE A 19 18.16 2.53 28.79
N SER A 20 18.71 3.04 29.89
CA SER A 20 18.14 3.17 31.22
C SER A 20 16.94 4.11 31.29
N SER A 21 15.92 3.69 32.01
CA SER A 21 14.73 4.43 32.41
C SER A 21 15.06 5.62 33.30
N GLN A 22 14.66 6.83 32.90
CA GLN A 22 14.40 7.94 33.80
C GLN A 22 12.91 8.27 33.79
N THR A 23 12.30 8.08 34.94
CA THR A 23 10.90 8.45 35.24
C THR A 23 10.77 9.97 35.28
N LEU A 24 9.91 10.54 34.43
CA LEU A 24 9.43 11.92 34.56
C LEU A 24 7.96 11.90 34.96
N ASP A 25 7.75 12.63 36.03
CA ASP A 25 6.50 12.79 36.77
C ASP A 25 5.40 13.47 35.90
N CYS A 26 4.22 12.88 35.83
CA CYS A 26 3.11 13.36 35.04
C CYS A 26 2.27 14.33 35.86
N GLY A 27 2.57 15.63 35.76
CA GLY A 27 1.74 16.69 36.29
C GLY A 27 0.39 16.82 35.57
N SER A 28 -0.68 16.75 36.33
CA SER A 28 -2.08 16.92 35.92
C SER A 28 -2.30 18.20 35.13
N LEU A 29 -2.58 18.10 33.82
CA LEU A 29 -3.15 19.21 33.05
C LEU A 29 -4.68 19.14 33.15
N THR A 30 -5.20 20.06 33.93
CA THR A 30 -6.63 20.40 34.02
C THR A 30 -7.20 20.75 32.65
N SER A 31 -8.32 20.15 32.30
CA SER A 31 -9.12 20.44 31.11
C SER A 31 -9.48 21.93 31.07
N ALA A 32 -8.80 22.69 30.22
CA ALA A 32 -9.29 24.01 29.81
C ALA A 32 -10.53 23.76 28.93
N THR A 33 -11.70 24.11 29.44
CA THR A 33 -12.94 24.23 28.69
C THR A 33 -12.70 25.22 27.56
N ILE A 34 -12.55 24.75 26.34
CA ILE A 34 -12.63 25.55 25.12
C ILE A 34 -14.04 26.10 25.12
N SER A 35 -14.20 27.41 25.42
CA SER A 35 -15.44 28.13 25.26
C SER A 35 -15.91 27.89 23.82
N GLY A 36 -16.99 27.12 23.65
CA GLY A 36 -17.51 26.75 22.35
C GLY A 36 -17.87 28.01 21.57
N VAL A 37 -17.13 28.26 20.48
CA VAL A 37 -17.55 29.27 19.51
C VAL A 37 -18.86 28.77 18.91
N ASP A 38 -19.92 29.54 19.06
CA ASP A 38 -21.20 29.26 18.41
C ASP A 38 -21.08 29.59 16.91
N TRP A 39 -20.79 28.61 16.10
CA TRP A 39 -20.61 28.70 14.64
C TRP A 39 -21.90 29.16 13.93
N THR A 40 -23.07 29.10 14.59
CA THR A 40 -24.36 29.54 14.03
C THR A 40 -24.54 31.06 14.08
N THR A 41 -23.68 31.77 14.83
CA THR A 41 -23.68 33.24 14.94
C THR A 41 -22.80 33.92 13.89
N LEU A 42 -22.09 33.16 13.06
CA LEU A 42 -21.31 33.74 11.95
C LEU A 42 -22.22 34.33 10.88
N PRO A 43 -21.79 35.43 10.21
CA PRO A 43 -22.51 35.99 9.07
C PRO A 43 -22.67 34.93 7.95
N ASP A 44 -23.80 34.90 7.28
CA ASP A 44 -24.16 33.93 6.23
C ASP A 44 -23.09 33.85 5.14
N ASP A 45 -22.54 35.02 4.72
CA ASP A 45 -21.48 35.05 3.69
C ASP A 45 -20.19 34.32 4.15
N THR A 46 -19.85 34.45 5.44
CA THR A 46 -18.70 33.78 6.04
C THR A 46 -18.93 32.27 6.09
N VAL A 47 -20.12 31.86 6.48
CA VAL A 47 -20.49 30.43 6.49
C VAL A 47 -20.49 29.86 5.07
N ILE A 48 -21.04 30.57 4.08
CA ILE A 48 -21.02 30.18 2.68
C ILE A 48 -19.57 30.06 2.18
N GLN A 49 -18.70 30.99 2.56
CA GLN A 49 -17.29 30.92 2.21
C GLN A 49 -16.60 29.67 2.83
N LEU A 50 -16.85 29.38 4.11
CA LEU A 50 -16.36 28.16 4.75
C LEU A 50 -16.90 26.91 4.05
N LEU A 51 -18.20 26.87 3.73
CA LEU A 51 -18.84 25.79 2.99
C LEU A 51 -18.24 25.61 1.58
N SER A 52 -17.71 26.67 0.97
CA SER A 52 -17.09 26.59 -0.35
C SER A 52 -15.77 25.78 -0.36
N TYR A 53 -15.09 25.68 0.78
CA TYR A 53 -13.88 24.86 0.95
C TYR A 53 -14.18 23.40 1.20
N LEU A 54 -15.43 23.03 1.48
CA LEU A 54 -15.84 21.66 1.76
C LEU A 54 -16.28 20.96 0.46
N ASN A 55 -16.00 19.67 0.37
CA ASN A 55 -16.59 18.83 -0.67
C ASN A 55 -18.12 18.68 -0.44
N TYR A 56 -18.82 18.13 -1.40
CA TYR A 56 -20.30 18.06 -1.33
C TYR A 56 -20.82 17.15 -0.21
N ARG A 57 -20.05 16.15 0.24
CA ARG A 57 -20.40 15.26 1.35
C ARG A 57 -20.21 15.92 2.69
N ASP A 58 -19.10 16.58 2.89
CA ASP A 58 -18.85 17.32 4.13
C ASP A 58 -19.87 18.46 4.29
N ARG A 59 -20.25 19.12 3.18
CA ARG A 59 -21.39 20.03 3.15
C ARG A 59 -22.70 19.36 3.58
N ALA A 60 -22.97 18.15 3.09
CA ALA A 60 -24.17 17.40 3.46
C ALA A 60 -24.14 16.98 4.92
N SER A 61 -22.98 16.55 5.45
CA SER A 61 -22.81 16.24 6.86
C SER A 61 -23.05 17.47 7.73
N LEU A 62 -22.45 18.59 7.37
CA LEU A 62 -22.66 19.83 8.10
C LEU A 62 -24.13 20.33 7.99
N ALA A 63 -24.77 20.18 6.85
CA ALA A 63 -26.17 20.47 6.63
C ALA A 63 -27.12 19.60 7.47
N SER A 64 -26.67 18.46 7.96
CA SER A 64 -27.46 17.59 8.85
C SER A 64 -27.44 18.05 10.31
N THR A 65 -26.51 18.93 10.70
CA THR A 65 -26.31 19.33 12.10
C THR A 65 -27.34 20.37 12.58
N CYS A 66 -27.64 21.41 11.78
CA CYS A 66 -28.64 22.42 12.14
C CYS A 66 -29.36 22.99 10.91
N GLN A 67 -30.46 23.75 11.17
CA GLN A 67 -31.27 24.34 10.11
C GLN A 67 -30.53 25.43 9.33
N THR A 68 -29.71 26.25 9.99
CA THR A 68 -28.91 27.31 9.37
C THR A 68 -27.92 26.75 8.37
N PHE A 69 -27.12 25.74 8.75
CA PHE A 69 -26.19 25.11 7.84
C PHE A 69 -26.91 24.37 6.70
N ARG A 70 -28.07 23.78 6.96
CA ARG A 70 -28.91 23.15 5.92
C ARG A 70 -29.38 24.18 4.89
N LEU A 71 -29.82 25.36 5.30
CA LEU A 71 -30.25 26.43 4.41
C LEU A 71 -29.08 26.95 3.59
N LEU A 72 -27.99 27.34 4.26
CA LEU A 72 -26.80 27.92 3.60
C LEU A 72 -26.08 26.93 2.67
N SER A 73 -26.02 25.65 3.02
CA SER A 73 -25.44 24.63 2.15
C SER A 73 -26.23 24.39 0.86
N SER A 74 -27.48 24.84 0.82
CA SER A 74 -28.31 24.77 -0.39
C SER A 74 -28.10 25.97 -1.33
N SER A 75 -27.23 26.93 -0.96
CA SER A 75 -26.94 28.10 -1.78
C SER A 75 -26.39 27.73 -3.16
N PRO A 76 -26.97 28.25 -4.26
CA PRO A 76 -26.60 27.88 -5.62
C PRO A 76 -25.13 28.12 -5.98
N CYS A 77 -24.48 29.07 -5.34
CA CYS A 77 -23.06 29.39 -5.56
C CYS A 77 -22.11 28.24 -5.14
N LEU A 78 -22.52 27.40 -4.21
CA LEU A 78 -21.76 26.25 -3.74
C LEU A 78 -21.79 25.05 -4.71
N TRP A 79 -22.71 25.03 -5.65
CA TRP A 79 -22.98 23.90 -6.55
C TRP A 79 -22.56 24.18 -8.00
N GLY A 80 -21.67 25.15 -8.22
CA GLY A 80 -21.11 25.44 -9.53
C GLY A 80 -20.13 24.38 -10.07
N SER A 81 -19.51 23.62 -9.18
CA SER A 81 -18.60 22.51 -9.50
C SER A 81 -18.93 21.29 -8.63
N LEU A 82 -18.98 20.11 -9.24
CA LEU A 82 -19.27 18.86 -8.57
C LEU A 82 -18.30 17.76 -9.03
N ASP A 83 -17.60 17.14 -8.08
CA ASP A 83 -16.74 15.98 -8.32
C ASP A 83 -17.40 14.74 -7.73
N LEU A 84 -17.74 13.78 -8.59
CA LEU A 84 -18.42 12.53 -8.26
C LEU A 84 -17.50 11.30 -8.44
N ARG A 85 -16.24 11.48 -8.79
CA ARG A 85 -15.34 10.38 -9.17
C ARG A 85 -15.11 9.37 -8.05
N SER A 86 -15.07 9.84 -6.81
CA SER A 86 -14.79 9.01 -5.63
C SER A 86 -16.00 8.23 -5.11
N HIS A 87 -17.16 8.37 -5.73
CA HIS A 87 -18.39 7.85 -5.16
C HIS A 87 -19.29 7.17 -6.20
N ARG A 88 -19.93 6.10 -5.76
CA ARG A 88 -20.99 5.49 -6.57
C ARG A 88 -22.13 6.49 -6.72
N PHE A 89 -22.33 6.95 -7.94
CA PHE A 89 -23.36 7.89 -8.32
C PHE A 89 -24.41 7.18 -9.13
N ASP A 90 -25.56 6.93 -8.52
CA ASP A 90 -26.69 6.27 -9.15
C ASP A 90 -27.81 7.26 -9.47
N THR A 91 -28.87 6.76 -10.13
CA THR A 91 -30.02 7.57 -10.53
C THR A 91 -30.74 8.20 -9.33
N GLY A 92 -30.79 7.52 -8.18
CA GLY A 92 -31.37 8.05 -6.95
C GLY A 92 -30.60 9.26 -6.41
N ALA A 93 -29.28 9.15 -6.37
CA ALA A 93 -28.38 10.26 -6.01
C ALA A 93 -28.50 11.44 -6.98
N ALA A 94 -28.57 11.17 -8.29
CA ALA A 94 -28.77 12.19 -9.32
C ALA A 94 -30.07 12.97 -9.13
N VAL A 95 -31.17 12.29 -8.89
CA VAL A 95 -32.47 12.90 -8.63
C VAL A 95 -32.45 13.77 -7.36
N SER A 96 -31.82 13.26 -6.30
CA SER A 96 -31.71 13.99 -5.02
C SER A 96 -30.84 15.25 -5.10
N LEU A 97 -29.82 15.25 -5.95
CA LEU A 97 -28.91 16.37 -6.17
C LEU A 97 -29.45 17.38 -7.20
N SER A 98 -30.30 16.96 -8.10
CA SER A 98 -30.84 17.77 -9.20
C SER A 98 -31.37 19.16 -8.77
N PRO A 99 -32.14 19.32 -7.67
CA PRO A 99 -32.64 20.62 -7.25
C PRO A 99 -31.54 21.64 -6.93
N ARG A 100 -30.36 21.13 -6.47
CA ARG A 100 -29.20 21.92 -6.08
C ARG A 100 -28.29 22.24 -7.27
N CYS A 101 -28.29 21.40 -8.29
CA CYS A 101 -27.38 21.47 -9.43
C CYS A 101 -27.85 22.37 -10.58
N LYS A 102 -28.84 23.25 -10.37
CA LYS A 102 -29.35 24.14 -11.43
C LYS A 102 -28.28 25.04 -12.05
N ASN A 103 -27.33 25.52 -11.22
CA ASN A 103 -26.22 26.36 -11.63
C ASN A 103 -24.91 25.59 -11.84
N LEU A 104 -24.97 24.26 -11.94
CA LEU A 104 -23.78 23.43 -12.14
C LEU A 104 -23.14 23.76 -13.49
N GLN A 105 -21.86 24.15 -13.45
CA GLN A 105 -21.06 24.49 -14.63
C GLN A 105 -19.97 23.45 -14.92
N ARG A 106 -19.41 22.81 -13.90
CA ARG A 106 -18.35 21.83 -14.03
C ARG A 106 -18.73 20.53 -13.33
N LEU A 107 -18.55 19.42 -14.04
CA LEU A 107 -18.86 18.09 -13.54
C LEU A 107 -17.70 17.14 -13.80
N LYS A 108 -17.16 16.53 -12.74
CA LYS A 108 -16.23 15.42 -12.82
C LYS A 108 -16.94 14.14 -12.37
N PHE A 109 -16.80 13.04 -13.10
CA PHE A 109 -17.50 11.80 -12.81
C PHE A 109 -16.70 10.56 -13.21
N HIS A 110 -17.06 9.44 -12.61
CA HIS A 110 -16.53 8.12 -12.94
C HIS A 110 -17.47 7.42 -13.92
N ALA A 111 -17.03 7.20 -15.15
CA ALA A 111 -17.93 6.79 -16.24
C ALA A 111 -18.51 5.36 -16.11
N ALA A 112 -17.78 4.45 -15.44
CA ALA A 112 -18.18 3.04 -15.34
C ALA A 112 -19.51 2.77 -14.60
N GLY A 113 -20.04 3.72 -13.84
CA GLY A 113 -21.28 3.51 -13.08
C GLY A 113 -22.25 4.68 -13.10
N SER A 114 -21.92 5.78 -13.78
CA SER A 114 -22.60 7.06 -13.62
C SER A 114 -23.25 7.60 -14.89
N ALA A 115 -22.97 7.03 -16.06
CA ALA A 115 -23.44 7.60 -17.33
C ALA A 115 -24.97 7.75 -17.41
N ASP A 116 -25.71 6.74 -16.98
CA ASP A 116 -27.17 6.79 -16.96
C ASP A 116 -27.72 7.72 -15.88
N ALA A 117 -27.01 7.82 -14.75
CA ALA A 117 -27.36 8.73 -13.68
C ALA A 117 -27.19 10.19 -14.07
N LEU A 118 -26.18 10.52 -14.89
CA LEU A 118 -25.95 11.87 -15.40
C LEU A 118 -27.11 12.40 -16.24
N VAL A 119 -27.77 11.50 -16.97
CA VAL A 119 -28.96 11.85 -17.75
C VAL A 119 -30.10 12.37 -16.86
N SER A 120 -30.17 11.92 -15.61
CA SER A 120 -31.17 12.35 -14.62
C SER A 120 -30.81 13.66 -13.92
N LEU A 121 -29.57 14.16 -14.08
CA LEU A 121 -29.13 15.41 -13.48
C LEU A 121 -29.65 16.62 -14.26
N GLN A 122 -30.45 17.49 -13.59
CA GLN A 122 -31.05 18.66 -14.23
C GLN A 122 -30.10 19.89 -14.17
N ALA A 123 -28.95 19.81 -14.82
CA ALA A 123 -27.98 20.90 -14.89
C ALA A 123 -28.13 21.64 -16.22
N ARG A 124 -28.68 22.88 -16.21
CA ARG A 124 -28.93 23.66 -17.43
C ARG A 124 -27.73 24.47 -17.91
N GLU A 125 -26.81 24.78 -17.02
CA GLU A 125 -25.67 25.67 -17.29
C GLU A 125 -24.34 24.92 -17.41
N LEU A 126 -24.38 23.57 -17.61
CA LEU A 126 -23.20 22.75 -17.66
C LEU A 126 -22.31 23.15 -18.86
N ARG A 127 -21.05 23.52 -18.55
CA ARG A 127 -20.06 23.98 -19.51
C ARG A 127 -18.88 23.03 -19.67
N GLU A 128 -18.52 22.33 -18.59
CA GLU A 128 -17.36 21.44 -18.57
C GLU A 128 -17.75 20.08 -18.03
N ILE A 129 -17.38 19.03 -18.75
CA ILE A 129 -17.52 17.64 -18.34
C ILE A 129 -16.16 16.97 -18.42
N SER A 130 -15.77 16.30 -17.32
CA SER A 130 -14.58 15.45 -17.26
C SER A 130 -14.97 14.08 -16.74
N GLY A 131 -14.64 13.02 -17.48
CA GLY A 131 -14.91 11.64 -17.10
C GLY A 131 -13.64 10.82 -17.02
N ASP A 132 -13.47 10.08 -15.90
CA ASP A 132 -12.44 9.08 -15.73
C ASP A 132 -13.04 7.68 -15.92
N PHE A 133 -12.20 6.64 -16.15
CA PHE A 133 -12.66 5.25 -16.37
C PHE A 133 -13.72 5.12 -17.48
N CYS A 134 -13.45 5.73 -18.61
CA CYS A 134 -14.41 5.90 -19.69
C CYS A 134 -14.65 4.63 -20.53
N ARG A 135 -14.14 3.46 -20.15
CA ARG A 135 -14.30 2.19 -20.90
C ARG A 135 -15.75 1.80 -21.13
N ASP A 136 -16.63 2.14 -20.19
CA ASP A 136 -18.04 1.75 -20.22
C ASP A 136 -18.99 2.83 -20.77
N ILE A 137 -18.49 4.03 -21.05
CA ILE A 137 -19.32 5.07 -21.65
C ILE A 137 -19.65 4.72 -23.12
N THR A 138 -20.93 4.82 -23.47
CA THR A 138 -21.41 4.46 -24.81
C THR A 138 -21.79 5.68 -25.64
N ASP A 139 -21.88 5.50 -26.96
CA ASP A 139 -22.35 6.53 -27.90
C ASP A 139 -23.72 7.06 -27.49
N ALA A 140 -24.63 6.19 -27.06
CA ALA A 140 -25.95 6.57 -26.63
C ALA A 140 -25.92 7.51 -25.42
N ALA A 141 -25.12 7.17 -24.39
CA ALA A 141 -24.99 8.00 -23.20
C ALA A 141 -24.38 9.36 -23.52
N LEU A 142 -23.30 9.39 -24.32
CA LEU A 142 -22.64 10.64 -24.73
C LEU A 142 -23.55 11.51 -25.60
N SER A 143 -24.32 10.90 -26.52
CA SER A 143 -25.26 11.63 -27.40
C SER A 143 -26.39 12.27 -26.59
N VAL A 144 -26.92 11.57 -25.56
CA VAL A 144 -27.95 12.13 -24.67
C VAL A 144 -27.40 13.27 -23.82
N ILE A 145 -26.17 13.12 -23.30
CA ILE A 145 -25.48 14.19 -22.56
C ILE A 145 -25.32 15.41 -23.47
N ALA A 146 -24.83 15.23 -24.69
CA ALA A 146 -24.65 16.31 -25.67
C ALA A 146 -25.98 17.02 -25.99
N ALA A 147 -27.04 16.27 -26.25
CA ALA A 147 -28.36 16.82 -26.58
C ALA A 147 -29.00 17.63 -25.43
N ARG A 148 -28.65 17.32 -24.17
CA ARG A 148 -29.18 18.02 -22.99
C ARG A 148 -28.38 19.26 -22.60
N HIS A 149 -27.11 19.34 -23.01
CA HIS A 149 -26.16 20.35 -22.54
C HIS A 149 -25.55 21.14 -23.69
N GLU A 150 -26.37 21.86 -24.44
CA GLU A 150 -25.93 22.70 -25.58
C GLU A 150 -24.92 23.80 -25.22
N MET A 151 -24.77 24.11 -23.92
CA MET A 151 -23.85 25.12 -23.40
C MET A 151 -22.43 24.57 -23.18
N LEU A 152 -22.17 23.28 -23.49
CA LEU A 152 -20.86 22.68 -23.29
C LEU A 152 -19.76 23.43 -24.06
N GLU A 153 -18.72 23.79 -23.31
CA GLU A 153 -17.50 24.45 -23.81
C GLU A 153 -16.28 23.50 -23.74
N SER A 154 -16.26 22.53 -22.81
CA SER A 154 -15.16 21.59 -22.64
C SER A 154 -15.67 20.17 -22.34
N VAL A 155 -15.15 19.22 -23.11
CA VAL A 155 -15.39 17.77 -22.91
C VAL A 155 -14.04 17.08 -22.84
N HIS A 156 -13.79 16.39 -21.73
CA HIS A 156 -12.58 15.61 -21.50
C HIS A 156 -12.90 14.21 -21.02
N PHE A 157 -12.45 13.19 -21.75
CA PHE A 157 -12.56 11.79 -21.40
C PHE A 157 -11.18 11.13 -21.45
N GLY A 158 -10.71 10.67 -20.31
CA GLY A 158 -9.40 10.07 -20.13
C GLY A 158 -8.92 10.18 -18.68
N PRO A 159 -7.80 9.56 -18.33
CA PRO A 159 -6.78 8.95 -19.19
C PRO A 159 -7.12 7.56 -19.75
N ASP A 160 -8.12 6.85 -19.26
CA ASP A 160 -8.46 5.52 -19.75
C ASP A 160 -9.11 5.57 -21.16
N ALA A 161 -8.94 4.46 -21.89
CA ALA A 161 -9.45 4.36 -23.25
C ALA A 161 -10.99 4.37 -23.32
N CYS A 162 -11.54 5.15 -24.26
CA CYS A 162 -12.96 5.24 -24.57
C CYS A 162 -13.34 4.22 -25.65
N GLU A 163 -13.19 2.92 -25.35
CA GLU A 163 -13.33 1.83 -26.34
C GLU A 163 -14.72 1.70 -26.96
N ARG A 164 -15.79 2.19 -26.28
CA ARG A 164 -17.18 2.12 -26.72
C ARG A 164 -17.71 3.42 -27.32
N ILE A 165 -16.84 4.42 -27.48
CA ILE A 165 -17.16 5.67 -28.18
C ILE A 165 -16.70 5.55 -29.61
N SER A 166 -17.64 5.85 -30.54
CA SER A 166 -17.38 5.90 -31.97
C SER A 166 -17.41 7.32 -32.53
N SER A 167 -17.12 7.42 -33.82
CA SER A 167 -17.23 8.69 -34.58
C SER A 167 -18.64 9.28 -34.54
N ASP A 168 -19.71 8.48 -34.34
CA ASP A 168 -21.09 8.97 -34.29
C ASP A 168 -21.37 9.78 -33.03
N ALA A 169 -20.81 9.39 -31.90
CA ALA A 169 -20.92 10.19 -30.67
C ALA A 169 -20.16 11.54 -30.79
N ILE A 170 -19.03 11.57 -31.50
CA ILE A 170 -18.29 12.81 -31.80
C ILE A 170 -19.13 13.72 -32.71
N LYS A 171 -19.80 13.16 -33.72
CA LYS A 171 -20.77 13.92 -34.57
C LYS A 171 -21.91 14.49 -33.73
N ALA A 172 -22.51 13.69 -32.84
CA ALA A 172 -23.58 14.14 -31.95
C ALA A 172 -23.11 15.34 -31.09
N LEU A 173 -21.91 15.28 -30.52
CA LEU A 173 -21.30 16.41 -29.80
C LEU A 173 -21.17 17.62 -30.71
N ALA A 174 -20.69 17.46 -31.94
CA ALA A 174 -20.50 18.56 -32.88
C ALA A 174 -21.84 19.27 -33.22
N TYR A 175 -22.90 18.51 -33.47
CA TYR A 175 -24.21 19.07 -33.79
C TYR A 175 -24.90 19.72 -32.59
N CYS A 176 -24.78 19.11 -31.40
CA CYS A 176 -25.51 19.56 -30.20
C CYS A 176 -24.76 20.65 -29.41
N CYS A 177 -23.43 20.73 -29.51
CA CYS A 177 -22.62 21.62 -28.68
C CYS A 177 -21.82 22.66 -29.50
N PRO A 178 -22.45 23.66 -30.15
CA PRO A 178 -21.75 24.63 -31.03
C PRO A 178 -20.83 25.58 -30.26
N ARG A 179 -20.85 25.60 -28.93
CA ARG A 179 -19.98 26.41 -28.07
C ARG A 179 -18.70 25.73 -27.69
N LEU A 180 -18.48 24.47 -28.14
CA LEU A 180 -17.33 23.66 -27.79
C LEU A 180 -16.01 24.37 -28.12
N ARG A 181 -15.11 24.47 -27.15
CA ARG A 181 -13.78 25.09 -27.25
C ARG A 181 -12.67 24.09 -27.07
N ARG A 182 -12.91 23.06 -26.24
CA ARG A 182 -11.97 21.96 -25.94
C ARG A 182 -12.66 20.61 -26.09
N LEU A 183 -12.01 19.71 -26.81
CA LEU A 183 -12.42 18.32 -26.94
C LEU A 183 -11.20 17.42 -26.77
N TRP A 184 -11.15 16.63 -25.69
CA TRP A 184 -10.10 15.64 -25.45
C TRP A 184 -10.71 14.28 -25.22
N MET A 185 -10.27 13.28 -25.98
CA MET A 185 -10.70 11.89 -25.88
C MET A 185 -9.49 10.97 -25.99
N SER A 186 -9.41 9.98 -25.11
CA SER A 186 -8.36 8.98 -25.09
C SER A 186 -8.86 7.64 -25.60
N GLY A 187 -8.08 6.96 -26.45
CA GLY A 187 -8.31 5.57 -26.84
C GLY A 187 -9.59 5.33 -27.63
N VAL A 188 -10.02 6.29 -28.44
CA VAL A 188 -11.11 6.10 -29.41
C VAL A 188 -10.60 5.25 -30.56
N LYS A 189 -11.28 4.13 -30.89
CA LYS A 189 -10.80 3.20 -31.92
C LYS A 189 -10.67 3.84 -33.31
N GLU A 190 -11.65 4.66 -33.68
CA GLU A 190 -11.67 5.33 -34.99
C GLU A 190 -12.28 6.72 -34.90
N VAL A 191 -11.58 7.72 -35.46
CA VAL A 191 -12.08 9.08 -35.67
C VAL A 191 -12.09 9.35 -37.17
N ASN A 192 -13.26 9.12 -37.79
CA ASN A 192 -13.42 9.23 -39.23
C ASN A 192 -13.56 10.68 -39.72
N GLY A 193 -13.45 10.87 -41.03
CA GLY A 193 -13.50 12.19 -41.69
C GLY A 193 -14.82 12.93 -41.43
N ASP A 194 -15.94 12.22 -41.39
CA ASP A 194 -17.24 12.86 -41.16
C ASP A 194 -17.34 13.49 -39.77
N ALA A 195 -16.78 12.82 -38.73
CA ALA A 195 -16.79 13.36 -37.38
C ALA A 195 -15.91 14.62 -37.28
N ILE A 196 -14.73 14.58 -37.90
CA ILE A 196 -13.82 15.73 -37.92
C ILE A 196 -14.42 16.90 -38.69
N ASN A 197 -15.06 16.65 -39.87
CA ASN A 197 -15.74 17.65 -40.66
C ASN A 197 -16.94 18.27 -39.91
N ALA A 198 -17.72 17.45 -39.21
CA ALA A 198 -18.81 17.97 -38.38
C ALA A 198 -18.29 18.91 -37.26
N LEU A 199 -17.16 18.57 -36.62
CA LEU A 199 -16.52 19.47 -35.64
C LEU A 199 -16.05 20.78 -36.30
N ALA A 200 -15.49 20.73 -37.51
CA ALA A 200 -15.00 21.91 -38.25
C ALA A 200 -16.15 22.84 -38.66
N GLU A 201 -17.30 22.28 -39.03
CA GLU A 201 -18.45 23.04 -39.51
C GLU A 201 -19.27 23.65 -38.38
N HIS A 202 -19.56 22.86 -37.33
CA HIS A 202 -20.50 23.24 -36.29
C HIS A 202 -19.82 23.86 -35.06
N CYS A 203 -18.55 23.47 -34.73
CA CYS A 203 -17.85 23.97 -33.57
C CYS A 203 -16.82 25.06 -33.92
N ARG A 204 -17.27 26.18 -34.45
CA ARG A 204 -16.38 27.29 -34.92
C ARG A 204 -15.53 27.92 -33.78
N LYS A 205 -15.82 27.64 -32.51
CA LYS A 205 -15.04 28.12 -31.34
C LYS A 205 -14.02 27.10 -30.83
N LEU A 206 -13.92 25.95 -31.51
CA LEU A 206 -13.05 24.84 -31.10
C LEU A 206 -11.57 25.28 -31.29
N LYS A 207 -10.84 25.32 -30.18
CA LYS A 207 -9.43 25.78 -30.14
C LYS A 207 -8.46 24.68 -29.73
N ASP A 208 -8.90 23.71 -28.96
CA ASP A 208 -8.07 22.69 -28.36
C ASP A 208 -8.70 21.31 -28.60
N VAL A 209 -7.97 20.47 -29.33
CA VAL A 209 -8.41 19.12 -29.72
C VAL A 209 -7.34 18.09 -29.38
N GLY A 210 -7.72 17.03 -28.70
CA GLY A 210 -6.88 15.88 -28.42
C GLY A 210 -7.62 14.57 -28.75
N PHE A 211 -7.08 13.81 -29.70
CA PHE A 211 -7.44 12.43 -29.96
C PHE A 211 -6.24 11.56 -29.61
N VAL A 212 -6.09 11.29 -28.29
CA VAL A 212 -4.91 10.67 -27.73
C VAL A 212 -5.08 9.16 -27.73
N GLU A 213 -4.03 8.40 -28.08
CA GLU A 213 -4.04 6.92 -28.08
C GLU A 213 -5.13 6.31 -28.98
N SER A 214 -5.58 7.03 -29.99
CA SER A 214 -6.56 6.54 -30.97
C SER A 214 -5.90 5.62 -31.99
N ASP A 215 -6.59 4.56 -32.42
CA ASP A 215 -6.00 3.61 -33.37
C ASP A 215 -5.97 4.16 -34.81
N ASN A 216 -7.06 4.78 -35.25
CA ASN A 216 -7.19 5.33 -36.60
C ASN A 216 -7.80 6.74 -36.56
N ILE A 217 -7.13 7.70 -37.17
CA ILE A 217 -7.62 9.06 -37.36
C ILE A 217 -7.52 9.42 -38.84
N ASP A 218 -8.58 10.02 -39.40
CA ASP A 218 -8.53 10.55 -40.76
C ASP A 218 -7.63 11.80 -40.79
N GLU A 219 -6.39 11.62 -41.21
CA GLU A 219 -5.38 12.65 -41.27
C GLU A 219 -5.72 13.77 -42.26
N VAL A 220 -6.48 13.49 -43.30
CA VAL A 220 -6.82 14.48 -44.34
C VAL A 220 -7.86 15.45 -43.77
N SER A 221 -8.89 14.95 -43.11
CA SER A 221 -9.95 15.78 -42.53
C SER A 221 -9.46 16.63 -41.35
N LEU A 222 -8.38 16.24 -40.65
CA LEU A 222 -7.77 17.09 -39.63
C LEU A 222 -7.39 18.48 -40.19
N GLY A 223 -7.07 18.56 -41.47
CA GLY A 223 -6.78 19.84 -42.17
C GLY A 223 -7.94 20.81 -42.30
N ASN A 224 -9.18 20.37 -42.00
CA ASN A 224 -10.36 21.23 -42.04
C ASN A 224 -10.61 21.95 -40.69
N LEU A 225 -9.85 21.61 -39.64
CA LEU A 225 -9.94 22.23 -38.31
C LEU A 225 -9.29 23.62 -38.23
N ASN A 226 -9.74 24.55 -39.07
CA ASN A 226 -9.11 25.86 -39.26
C ASN A 226 -9.07 26.76 -38.01
N SER A 227 -9.95 26.52 -37.02
CA SER A 227 -10.03 27.30 -35.78
C SER A 227 -9.10 26.77 -34.66
N VAL A 228 -8.54 25.56 -34.85
CA VAL A 228 -7.77 24.87 -33.82
C VAL A 228 -6.39 25.48 -33.65
N LYS A 229 -6.05 25.88 -32.44
CA LYS A 229 -4.74 26.38 -32.01
C LYS A 229 -3.84 25.29 -31.43
N PHE A 230 -4.45 24.33 -30.74
CA PHE A 230 -3.80 23.29 -29.98
C PHE A 230 -4.32 21.93 -30.45
N LEU A 231 -3.43 21.09 -30.95
CA LEU A 231 -3.78 19.75 -31.42
C LEU A 231 -2.87 18.71 -30.78
N SER A 232 -3.42 17.66 -30.20
CA SER A 232 -2.69 16.46 -29.79
C SER A 232 -3.21 15.23 -30.51
N VAL A 233 -2.29 14.48 -31.11
CA VAL A 233 -2.50 13.14 -31.65
C VAL A 233 -1.52 12.15 -31.01
N ALA A 234 -1.15 12.40 -29.74
CA ALA A 234 -0.16 11.60 -29.00
C ALA A 234 -0.59 10.14 -28.85
N GLY A 235 0.33 9.21 -29.03
CA GLY A 235 0.08 7.77 -28.91
C GLY A 235 -0.83 7.20 -30.00
N THR A 236 -1.18 7.97 -31.01
CA THR A 236 -2.01 7.50 -32.15
C THR A 236 -1.24 6.51 -33.00
N ARG A 237 -1.91 5.43 -33.40
CA ARG A 237 -1.37 4.40 -34.29
C ARG A 237 -1.90 4.63 -35.70
N ASN A 238 -1.24 4.00 -36.70
CA ASN A 238 -1.69 3.96 -38.09
C ASN A 238 -1.89 5.31 -38.77
N LEU A 239 -1.29 6.42 -38.29
CA LEU A 239 -1.36 7.72 -38.93
C LEU A 239 -0.38 7.79 -40.08
N LYS A 240 -0.84 8.20 -41.30
CA LYS A 240 0.03 8.36 -42.47
C LYS A 240 0.76 9.69 -42.37
N TRP A 241 1.93 9.73 -41.80
CA TRP A 241 2.69 10.95 -41.49
C TRP A 241 3.03 11.81 -42.68
N GLY A 242 3.21 11.21 -43.90
CA GLY A 242 3.43 11.98 -45.11
C GLY A 242 2.25 12.91 -45.49
N SER A 243 1.02 12.37 -45.41
CA SER A 243 -0.23 13.11 -45.63
C SER A 243 -0.52 14.05 -44.46
N ALA A 244 -0.44 13.57 -43.25
CA ALA A 244 -0.67 14.35 -42.03
C ALA A 244 0.21 15.61 -41.98
N ALA A 245 1.50 15.47 -42.21
CA ALA A 245 2.44 16.59 -42.20
C ALA A 245 2.13 17.61 -43.28
N GLN A 246 1.65 17.17 -44.46
CA GLN A 246 1.27 18.07 -45.53
C GLN A 246 0.05 18.92 -45.17
N VAL A 247 -0.93 18.33 -44.55
CA VAL A 247 -2.20 18.96 -44.23
C VAL A 247 -2.09 19.83 -42.98
N LEU A 248 -1.55 19.28 -41.90
CA LEU A 248 -1.42 19.96 -40.60
C LEU A 248 -0.47 21.17 -40.68
N SER A 249 0.58 21.12 -41.53
CA SER A 249 1.50 22.28 -41.72
C SER A 249 0.82 23.48 -42.35
N ARG A 250 -0.34 23.32 -42.98
CA ARG A 250 -1.13 24.37 -43.61
C ARG A 250 -2.21 24.99 -42.75
N LEU A 251 -2.48 24.40 -41.56
CA LEU A 251 -3.51 24.92 -40.65
C LEU A 251 -3.21 26.35 -40.21
N PRO A 252 -4.14 27.31 -40.46
CA PRO A 252 -3.87 28.74 -40.30
C PRO A 252 -3.75 29.20 -38.84
N CYS A 253 -4.35 28.47 -37.89
CA CYS A 253 -4.37 28.85 -36.49
C CYS A 253 -3.50 27.96 -35.60
N LEU A 254 -2.89 26.90 -36.14
CA LEU A 254 -2.17 25.92 -35.32
C LEU A 254 -0.90 26.50 -34.69
N VAL A 255 -0.87 26.60 -33.39
CA VAL A 255 0.25 27.13 -32.58
C VAL A 255 1.07 26.05 -31.94
N CYS A 256 0.41 25.00 -31.45
CA CYS A 256 1.05 23.89 -30.77
C CYS A 256 0.53 22.55 -31.30
N LEU A 257 1.46 21.64 -31.56
CA LEU A 257 1.19 20.28 -32.02
C LEU A 257 1.89 19.28 -31.10
N ASP A 258 1.16 18.28 -30.64
CA ASP A 258 1.69 17.16 -29.85
C ASP A 258 1.55 15.86 -30.66
N ILE A 259 2.69 15.24 -30.93
CA ILE A 259 2.87 13.99 -31.65
C ILE A 259 3.65 12.98 -30.79
N SER A 260 3.66 13.19 -29.47
CA SER A 260 4.41 12.35 -28.53
C SER A 260 3.96 10.89 -28.60
N ARG A 261 4.89 9.96 -28.41
CA ARG A 261 4.61 8.51 -28.37
C ARG A 261 4.00 7.97 -29.69
N THR A 262 4.39 8.53 -30.82
CA THR A 262 3.96 8.08 -32.15
C THR A 262 5.16 7.61 -32.99
N ASP A 263 4.87 6.87 -34.05
CA ASP A 263 5.82 6.38 -35.04
C ASP A 263 6.19 7.45 -36.12
N VAL A 264 6.10 8.72 -35.74
CA VAL A 264 6.42 9.85 -36.65
C VAL A 264 7.82 9.73 -37.25
N ASN A 265 7.96 10.03 -38.55
CA ASN A 265 9.25 10.01 -39.23
C ASN A 265 9.92 11.40 -39.28
N LEU A 266 11.23 11.43 -39.47
CA LEU A 266 12.04 12.65 -39.50
C LEU A 266 11.59 13.65 -40.57
N SER A 267 11.12 13.16 -41.73
CA SER A 267 10.65 14.03 -42.82
C SER A 267 9.39 14.81 -42.44
N ALA A 268 8.48 14.21 -41.68
CA ALA A 268 7.29 14.88 -41.16
C ALA A 268 7.67 15.96 -40.11
N ILE A 269 8.57 15.64 -39.18
CA ILE A 269 9.09 16.59 -38.18
C ILE A 269 9.74 17.79 -38.85
N THR A 270 10.64 17.54 -39.82
CA THR A 270 11.31 18.60 -40.60
C THR A 270 10.29 19.47 -41.33
N ARG A 271 9.24 18.87 -41.89
CA ARG A 271 8.17 19.60 -42.56
C ARG A 271 7.38 20.49 -41.61
N PHE A 272 7.01 20.00 -40.43
CA PHE A 272 6.35 20.81 -39.39
C PHE A 272 7.20 22.01 -38.99
N LEU A 273 8.48 21.81 -38.79
CA LEU A 273 9.40 22.88 -38.40
C LEU A 273 9.66 23.89 -39.51
N SER A 274 9.77 23.44 -40.76
CA SER A 274 10.09 24.31 -41.91
C SER A 274 8.88 25.01 -42.52
N SER A 275 7.75 24.28 -42.66
CA SER A 275 6.64 24.76 -43.52
C SER A 275 5.47 25.37 -42.75
N SER A 276 5.27 25.06 -41.43
CA SER A 276 4.17 25.62 -40.65
C SER A 276 4.43 27.10 -40.34
N GLN A 277 3.49 27.98 -40.67
CA GLN A 277 3.69 29.44 -40.48
C GLN A 277 3.53 29.87 -39.02
N ASN A 278 2.51 29.35 -38.32
CA ASN A 278 2.12 29.78 -36.97
C ASN A 278 2.53 28.83 -35.84
N LEU A 279 3.08 27.65 -36.16
CA LEU A 279 3.53 26.69 -35.18
C LEU A 279 4.67 27.26 -34.34
N LYS A 280 4.51 27.25 -33.01
CA LYS A 280 5.52 27.66 -32.03
C LYS A 280 6.11 26.47 -31.28
N VAL A 281 5.30 25.48 -30.98
CA VAL A 281 5.71 24.30 -30.15
C VAL A 281 5.34 23.02 -30.87
N LEU A 282 6.31 22.15 -31.01
CA LEU A 282 6.15 20.76 -31.42
C LEU A 282 6.60 19.85 -30.26
N CYS A 283 5.66 19.11 -29.65
CA CYS A 283 5.97 18.10 -28.67
C CYS A 283 6.11 16.74 -29.35
N ALA A 284 7.23 16.06 -29.13
CA ALA A 284 7.54 14.74 -29.70
C ALA A 284 8.28 13.89 -28.63
N LEU A 285 7.67 13.72 -27.45
CA LEU A 285 8.22 12.96 -26.34
C LEU A 285 8.10 11.47 -26.65
N ASN A 286 9.16 10.71 -26.33
CA ASN A 286 9.19 9.26 -26.51
C ASN A 286 8.75 8.77 -27.90
N CYS A 287 9.31 9.39 -28.95
CA CYS A 287 9.11 8.95 -30.34
C CYS A 287 10.33 8.15 -30.81
N PRO A 288 10.16 6.92 -31.36
CA PRO A 288 11.26 6.04 -31.76
C PRO A 288 12.25 6.66 -32.76
N VAL A 289 11.81 7.64 -33.54
CA VAL A 289 12.68 8.37 -34.49
C VAL A 289 13.90 9.05 -33.82
N PHE A 290 13.85 9.25 -32.51
CA PHE A 290 14.93 9.86 -31.74
C PHE A 290 15.81 8.85 -31.00
N GLU A 291 15.56 7.54 -31.08
CA GLU A 291 16.37 6.49 -30.43
C GLU A 291 17.68 6.17 -31.19
N GLY A 292 17.89 6.74 -32.40
CA GLY A 292 19.14 6.62 -33.17
C GLY A 292 20.05 7.84 -33.02
N GLU A 293 21.31 7.74 -33.53
CA GLU A 293 22.24 8.86 -33.63
C GLU A 293 21.69 9.95 -34.60
N VAL A 294 20.74 10.74 -34.12
CA VAL A 294 20.27 11.92 -34.84
C VAL A 294 21.17 13.09 -34.47
N ASP A 295 21.88 13.62 -35.42
CA ASP A 295 22.74 14.80 -35.28
C ASP A 295 21.94 15.94 -34.61
N SER A 296 22.20 16.16 -33.30
CA SER A 296 21.52 17.16 -32.48
C SER A 296 21.67 18.59 -33.05
N ASN A 297 22.67 18.82 -33.89
CA ASN A 297 22.92 20.10 -34.56
C ASN A 297 21.93 20.43 -35.67
N THR A 298 21.36 19.46 -36.35
CA THR A 298 20.35 19.68 -37.41
C THR A 298 18.97 20.05 -36.88
N MET A 299 18.69 19.78 -35.60
CA MET A 299 17.40 20.06 -34.94
C MET A 299 17.36 21.33 -34.09
N GLN A 300 18.51 21.95 -33.82
CA GLN A 300 18.57 23.19 -33.05
C GLN A 300 18.13 24.39 -33.86
N SER A 301 17.00 25.00 -33.48
CA SER A 301 16.49 26.30 -33.91
C SER A 301 16.11 26.49 -35.38
N HIS A 302 14.92 26.03 -35.69
CA HIS A 302 14.16 26.76 -36.73
C HIS A 302 13.61 28.03 -36.07
N LYS A 303 13.92 29.19 -36.69
CA LYS A 303 13.60 30.55 -36.18
C LYS A 303 12.26 30.64 -35.47
N GLY A 304 12.28 30.74 -34.12
CA GLY A 304 11.11 30.96 -33.27
C GLY A 304 10.19 29.76 -33.03
N LYS A 305 10.62 28.54 -33.34
CA LYS A 305 9.90 27.29 -33.06
C LYS A 305 10.70 26.43 -32.10
N VAL A 306 10.02 25.77 -31.20
CA VAL A 306 10.60 24.89 -30.17
C VAL A 306 10.16 23.45 -30.39
N LEU A 307 11.13 22.55 -30.47
CA LEU A 307 10.93 21.11 -30.47
C LEU A 307 11.22 20.58 -29.07
N LEU A 308 10.24 19.93 -28.45
CA LEU A 308 10.34 19.32 -27.12
C LEU A 308 10.43 17.80 -27.27
N THR A 309 11.59 17.24 -26.92
CA THR A 309 11.91 15.82 -26.97
C THR A 309 12.67 15.42 -25.70
N PHE A 310 12.88 14.14 -25.45
CA PHE A 310 13.72 13.69 -24.34
C PHE A 310 15.21 13.96 -24.55
N LEU A 311 15.66 14.11 -25.79
CA LEU A 311 17.06 14.42 -26.11
C LEU A 311 17.43 15.89 -25.85
N ASN A 312 16.44 16.77 -25.78
CA ASN A 312 16.66 18.21 -25.59
C ASN A 312 16.37 18.60 -24.15
N ASP A 313 17.06 19.62 -23.66
CA ASP A 313 16.71 20.25 -22.40
C ASP A 313 15.33 20.90 -22.49
N ILE A 314 14.33 20.25 -21.89
CA ILE A 314 12.92 20.67 -21.93
C ILE A 314 12.76 22.06 -21.33
N PHE A 315 13.42 22.35 -20.22
CA PHE A 315 13.34 23.64 -19.54
C PHE A 315 13.91 24.75 -20.40
N LYS A 316 15.06 24.51 -21.04
CA LYS A 316 15.69 25.45 -21.96
C LYS A 316 14.84 25.67 -23.21
N GLY A 317 14.23 24.60 -23.75
CA GLY A 317 13.29 24.68 -24.88
C GLY A 317 12.08 25.55 -24.53
N VAL A 318 11.42 25.29 -23.41
CA VAL A 318 10.27 26.11 -22.96
C VAL A 318 10.68 27.57 -22.70
N THR A 319 11.86 27.81 -22.10
CA THR A 319 12.37 29.18 -21.87
C THR A 319 12.59 29.95 -23.15
N SER A 320 13.04 29.29 -24.20
CA SER A 320 13.31 29.96 -25.49
C SER A 320 12.07 30.55 -26.18
N LEU A 321 10.86 30.14 -25.80
CA LEU A 321 9.58 30.73 -26.23
C LEU A 321 9.44 32.19 -25.76
N PHE A 322 10.24 32.58 -24.79
CA PHE A 322 10.10 33.83 -24.10
C PHE A 322 11.40 34.62 -24.30
N ALA A 323 11.42 35.52 -25.21
CA ALA A 323 12.56 36.24 -25.77
C ALA A 323 13.48 36.98 -24.76
N ASP A 324 13.42 36.74 -23.48
CA ASP A 324 14.29 37.39 -22.48
C ASP A 324 15.46 36.49 -22.08
N ASN A 325 16.61 36.72 -22.72
CA ASN A 325 17.88 35.98 -22.61
C ASN A 325 18.58 36.14 -21.25
N SER A 326 17.89 36.37 -20.17
CA SER A 326 18.55 36.57 -18.87
C SER A 326 18.28 35.47 -17.85
N LYS A 327 19.36 34.75 -17.55
CA LYS A 327 19.67 33.96 -16.35
C LYS A 327 19.25 32.49 -16.32
N ASN A 328 20.21 31.67 -15.85
CA ASN A 328 20.08 30.28 -15.49
C ASN A 328 18.87 30.07 -14.54
N VAL A 329 17.76 29.61 -15.05
CA VAL A 329 16.55 29.36 -14.27
C VAL A 329 16.35 27.85 -14.17
N THR A 330 16.64 27.31 -13.01
CA THR A 330 16.44 25.90 -12.67
C THR A 330 14.96 25.53 -12.45
N ASP A 331 14.06 26.52 -12.45
CA ASP A 331 12.62 26.33 -12.27
C ASP A 331 11.83 27.32 -13.16
N VAL A 332 11.80 27.03 -14.44
CA VAL A 332 11.21 27.88 -15.48
C VAL A 332 9.71 28.06 -15.29
N LEU A 333 9.00 27.00 -14.87
CA LEU A 333 7.56 27.06 -14.67
C LEU A 333 7.19 27.90 -13.44
N GLN A 334 8.07 28.01 -12.44
CA GLN A 334 7.88 28.88 -11.27
C GLN A 334 8.18 30.35 -11.59
N TYR A 335 9.21 30.63 -12.38
CA TYR A 335 9.56 31.98 -12.86
C TYR A 335 8.41 32.64 -13.61
N TRP A 336 7.67 31.87 -14.38
CA TRP A 336 6.54 32.32 -15.23
C TRP A 336 5.33 32.75 -14.42
N ARG A 337 5.04 32.10 -13.31
CA ARG A 337 3.92 32.46 -12.44
C ARG A 337 4.13 33.80 -11.71
N ARG A 338 5.37 34.27 -11.63
CA ARG A 338 5.74 35.47 -10.84
C ARG A 338 5.79 36.77 -11.66
N THR A 339 5.78 36.71 -12.97
CA THR A 339 5.86 37.94 -13.83
C THR A 339 4.47 38.51 -14.10
N LYS A 340 4.21 39.73 -13.62
CA LYS A 340 2.90 40.40 -13.63
C LYS A 340 2.42 40.96 -14.99
N ASN A 341 3.23 40.96 -16.05
CA ASN A 341 2.88 41.47 -17.40
C ASN A 341 3.05 40.35 -18.43
N ARG A 342 2.05 39.47 -18.54
CA ARG A 342 2.09 38.33 -19.45
C ARG A 342 1.27 38.56 -20.72
N ASP A 343 1.84 38.16 -21.85
CA ASP A 343 1.08 37.94 -23.07
C ASP A 343 0.14 36.75 -22.87
N LYS A 344 -1.17 36.98 -22.94
CA LYS A 344 -2.22 35.93 -22.76
C LYS A 344 -2.03 34.73 -23.66
N ASN A 345 -1.44 34.92 -24.85
CA ASN A 345 -1.18 33.83 -25.79
C ASN A 345 -0.07 32.89 -25.29
N LEU A 346 0.92 33.41 -24.56
CA LEU A 346 1.99 32.63 -24.00
C LEU A 346 1.49 31.83 -22.78
N ASP A 347 0.63 32.44 -21.97
CA ASP A 347 0.00 31.70 -20.83
C ASP A 347 -0.86 30.53 -21.36
N GLU A 348 -1.62 30.69 -22.45
CA GLU A 348 -2.36 29.60 -23.09
C GLU A 348 -1.42 28.47 -23.57
N ILE A 349 -0.24 28.79 -24.10
CA ILE A 349 0.76 27.82 -24.58
C ILE A 349 1.33 27.02 -23.38
N VAL A 350 1.71 27.70 -22.28
CA VAL A 350 2.27 27.03 -21.09
C VAL A 350 1.24 26.11 -20.45
N VAL A 351 0.02 26.58 -20.25
CA VAL A 351 -1.10 25.78 -19.72
C VAL A 351 -1.32 24.52 -20.57
N TRP A 352 -1.21 24.63 -21.89
CA TRP A 352 -1.33 23.50 -22.77
C TRP A 352 -0.11 22.54 -22.70
N ILE A 353 1.12 23.07 -22.62
CA ILE A 353 2.32 22.23 -22.42
C ILE A 353 2.23 21.44 -21.12
N GLU A 354 1.85 22.10 -20.01
CA GLU A 354 1.65 21.42 -18.73
C GLU A 354 0.63 20.27 -18.86
N TRP A 355 -0.47 20.51 -19.58
CA TRP A 355 -1.52 19.52 -19.84
C TRP A 355 -0.98 18.31 -20.62
N VAL A 356 -0.32 18.55 -21.76
CA VAL A 356 0.24 17.50 -22.61
C VAL A 356 1.34 16.70 -21.88
N PHE A 357 2.22 17.40 -21.17
CA PHE A 357 3.31 16.76 -20.44
C PHE A 357 2.79 15.88 -19.32
N SER A 358 1.82 16.35 -18.52
CA SER A 358 1.25 15.54 -17.47
C SER A 358 0.64 14.23 -17.99
N TYR A 359 0.03 14.31 -19.17
CA TYR A 359 -0.56 13.15 -19.83
C TYR A 359 0.50 12.18 -20.37
N SER A 360 1.46 12.69 -21.13
CA SER A 360 2.51 11.88 -21.74
C SER A 360 3.45 11.26 -20.72
N LEU A 361 3.85 12.01 -19.68
CA LEU A 361 4.72 11.50 -18.62
C LEU A 361 4.04 10.43 -17.75
N LEU A 362 2.75 10.57 -17.48
CA LEU A 362 2.00 9.51 -16.80
C LEU A 362 2.03 8.22 -17.61
N ARG A 363 1.74 8.28 -18.91
CA ARG A 363 1.77 7.10 -19.79
C ARG A 363 3.15 6.48 -19.93
N ILE A 364 4.19 7.29 -19.92
CA ILE A 364 5.58 6.81 -19.99
C ILE A 364 5.97 6.16 -18.65
N ALA A 365 5.55 6.73 -17.53
CA ALA A 365 5.76 6.13 -16.21
C ALA A 365 5.04 4.78 -16.07
N GLU A 366 3.83 4.64 -16.60
CA GLU A 366 3.08 3.37 -16.60
C GLU A 366 3.77 2.25 -17.39
N ASN A 367 4.48 2.58 -18.45
CA ASN A 367 5.21 1.62 -19.27
C ASN A 367 6.55 1.19 -18.65
N ASN A 368 7.07 1.95 -17.68
CA ASN A 368 8.27 1.69 -16.89
C ASN A 368 9.47 1.16 -17.71
N LEU A 369 9.80 1.83 -18.84
CA LEU A 369 10.91 1.46 -19.70
C LEU A 369 12.25 1.79 -19.03
N LYS A 370 13.09 0.79 -18.76
CA LYS A 370 14.45 0.97 -18.19
C LYS A 370 15.35 1.84 -19.05
N GLU A 371 15.13 1.86 -20.35
CA GLU A 371 15.86 2.68 -21.33
C GLU A 371 15.70 4.18 -21.09
N LEU A 372 14.73 4.60 -20.30
CA LEU A 372 14.46 6.00 -19.98
C LEU A 372 15.00 6.45 -18.60
N ASP A 373 15.77 5.62 -17.91
CA ASP A 373 16.31 5.96 -16.58
C ASP A 373 17.15 7.25 -16.62
N ASP A 374 17.98 7.42 -17.62
CA ASP A 374 18.78 8.64 -17.80
C ASP A 374 17.89 9.89 -17.93
N PHE A 375 16.84 9.83 -18.75
CA PHE A 375 15.86 10.92 -18.85
C PHE A 375 15.18 11.20 -17.49
N TRP A 376 14.72 10.16 -16.79
CA TRP A 376 14.03 10.33 -15.51
C TRP A 376 14.90 10.99 -14.46
N LEU A 377 16.16 10.58 -14.36
CA LEU A 377 17.09 11.11 -13.35
C LEU A 377 17.63 12.50 -13.71
N THR A 378 17.76 12.82 -15.01
CA THR A 378 18.31 14.12 -15.46
C THR A 378 17.27 15.22 -15.55
N GLN A 379 16.06 14.92 -16.06
CA GLN A 379 15.03 15.92 -16.33
C GLN A 379 13.64 15.50 -15.87
N GLY A 380 13.26 14.24 -16.02
CA GLY A 380 11.87 13.77 -15.85
C GLY A 380 11.32 14.05 -14.45
N ALA A 381 12.08 13.75 -13.41
CA ALA A 381 11.72 14.06 -12.03
C ALA A 381 11.49 15.57 -11.84
N ALA A 382 12.38 16.42 -12.34
CA ALA A 382 12.25 17.87 -12.23
C ALA A 382 11.01 18.41 -12.98
N VAL A 383 10.69 17.84 -14.14
CA VAL A 383 9.49 18.20 -14.90
C VAL A 383 8.23 17.79 -14.12
N LEU A 384 8.17 16.58 -13.56
CA LEU A 384 7.06 16.13 -12.70
C LEU A 384 6.86 17.06 -11.51
N LEU A 385 7.93 17.42 -10.81
CA LEU A 385 7.89 18.36 -9.68
C LEU A 385 7.41 19.75 -10.08
N SER A 386 7.72 20.16 -11.30
CA SER A 386 7.22 21.41 -11.88
C SER A 386 5.71 21.35 -12.16
N LEU A 387 5.23 20.21 -12.65
CA LEU A 387 3.80 19.96 -12.89
C LEU A 387 2.99 19.87 -11.58
N LEU A 388 3.56 19.35 -10.48
CA LEU A 388 2.92 19.40 -9.16
C LEU A 388 2.63 20.82 -8.68
N ARG A 389 3.34 21.82 -9.21
CA ARG A 389 3.11 23.25 -8.93
C ARG A 389 2.15 23.91 -9.92
N SER A 390 1.54 23.17 -10.85
CA SER A 390 0.59 23.73 -11.82
C SER A 390 -0.60 24.39 -11.14
N SER A 391 -1.20 25.37 -11.82
CA SER A 391 -2.48 25.96 -11.40
C SER A 391 -3.70 25.11 -11.80
N GLN A 392 -3.48 24.09 -12.62
CA GLN A 392 -4.50 23.18 -13.12
C GLN A 392 -4.54 21.94 -12.20
N GLU A 393 -5.69 21.72 -11.57
CA GLU A 393 -5.89 20.59 -10.65
C GLU A 393 -5.63 19.23 -11.34
N GLU A 394 -6.14 19.06 -12.55
CA GLU A 394 -5.99 17.80 -13.30
C GLU A 394 -4.53 17.52 -13.69
N VAL A 395 -3.74 18.58 -13.89
CA VAL A 395 -2.30 18.46 -14.16
C VAL A 395 -1.56 18.01 -12.89
N GLN A 396 -1.89 18.63 -11.74
CA GLN A 396 -1.30 18.26 -10.45
C GLN A 396 -1.64 16.80 -10.08
N GLU A 397 -2.89 16.41 -10.30
CA GLU A 397 -3.38 15.06 -10.02
C GLU A 397 -2.62 14.02 -10.86
N ARG A 398 -2.55 14.20 -12.20
CA ARG A 398 -1.78 13.32 -13.08
C ARG A 398 -0.28 13.31 -12.78
N ALA A 399 0.27 14.44 -12.37
CA ALA A 399 1.69 14.53 -11.99
C ALA A 399 1.95 13.74 -10.69
N ALA A 400 1.06 13.81 -9.70
CA ALA A 400 1.16 13.02 -8.48
C ALA A 400 1.03 11.52 -8.76
N THR A 401 0.08 11.13 -9.61
CA THR A 401 -0.05 9.74 -10.10
C THR A 401 1.21 9.27 -10.82
N ALA A 402 1.78 10.13 -11.69
CA ALA A 402 3.02 9.82 -12.40
C ALA A 402 4.20 9.65 -11.45
N VAL A 403 4.32 10.47 -10.38
CA VAL A 403 5.33 10.29 -9.33
C VAL A 403 5.14 8.97 -8.60
N ALA A 404 3.90 8.63 -8.22
CA ALA A 404 3.59 7.37 -7.55
C ALA A 404 3.96 6.15 -8.40
N THR A 405 3.78 6.24 -9.73
CA THR A 405 4.05 5.15 -10.68
C THR A 405 5.52 5.07 -11.08
N PHE A 406 6.15 6.20 -11.31
CA PHE A 406 7.53 6.32 -11.77
C PHE A 406 8.55 5.69 -10.82
N VAL A 407 8.32 5.76 -9.51
CA VAL A 407 9.25 5.23 -8.49
C VAL A 407 9.16 3.72 -8.32
N VAL A 408 8.11 3.07 -8.82
CA VAL A 408 7.87 1.63 -8.66
C VAL A 408 8.52 0.87 -9.82
N ILE A 409 9.39 -0.12 -9.48
CA ILE A 409 10.02 -1.00 -10.47
C ILE A 409 9.21 -2.27 -10.68
N ASP A 410 8.73 -2.87 -9.59
CA ASP A 410 8.05 -4.13 -9.59
C ASP A 410 6.91 -4.11 -8.56
N ASP A 411 5.68 -4.30 -9.04
CA ASP A 411 4.49 -4.31 -8.21
C ASP A 411 4.38 -5.59 -7.37
N GLU A 412 4.83 -6.73 -7.91
CA GLU A 412 4.69 -8.03 -7.22
C GLU A 412 5.60 -8.11 -6.01
N ASN A 413 6.83 -7.58 -6.13
CA ASN A 413 7.83 -7.63 -5.07
C ASN A 413 7.93 -6.34 -4.24
N ALA A 414 7.04 -5.38 -4.45
CA ALA A 414 7.00 -4.12 -3.74
C ALA A 414 8.36 -3.37 -3.77
N THR A 415 9.04 -3.39 -4.92
CA THR A 415 10.35 -2.76 -5.06
C THR A 415 10.26 -1.36 -5.65
N VAL A 416 10.99 -0.44 -5.04
CA VAL A 416 11.09 0.96 -5.42
C VAL A 416 12.52 1.28 -5.84
N ASP A 417 12.67 2.08 -6.89
CA ASP A 417 13.97 2.60 -7.30
C ASP A 417 14.42 3.72 -6.34
N CYS A 418 15.44 3.42 -5.53
CA CYS A 418 15.99 4.38 -4.58
C CYS A 418 16.55 5.65 -5.26
N GLN A 419 17.10 5.56 -6.47
CA GLN A 419 17.64 6.74 -7.19
C GLN A 419 16.52 7.66 -7.66
N ARG A 420 15.41 7.07 -8.17
CA ARG A 420 14.22 7.80 -8.58
C ARG A 420 13.52 8.44 -7.37
N ALA A 421 13.41 7.70 -6.26
CA ALA A 421 12.87 8.23 -5.00
C ALA A 421 13.72 9.38 -4.45
N GLU A 422 15.06 9.25 -4.48
CA GLU A 422 15.99 10.28 -4.06
C GLU A 422 15.94 11.52 -4.98
N ALA A 423 15.71 11.36 -6.29
CA ALA A 423 15.53 12.49 -7.22
C ALA A 423 14.30 13.34 -6.84
N ILE A 424 13.19 12.71 -6.45
CA ILE A 424 12.00 13.41 -5.93
C ILE A 424 12.31 14.11 -4.61
N LEU A 425 13.03 13.44 -3.70
CA LEU A 425 13.43 14.01 -2.41
C LEU A 425 14.29 15.28 -2.57
N ARG A 426 15.33 15.21 -3.40
CA ARG A 426 16.25 16.35 -3.65
C ARG A 426 15.54 17.57 -4.27
N GLY A 427 14.49 17.36 -5.04
CA GLY A 427 13.73 18.43 -5.69
C GLY A 427 12.61 19.05 -4.82
N ASP A 428 12.60 18.81 -3.51
CA ASP A 428 11.54 19.28 -2.58
C ASP A 428 10.15 18.65 -2.86
N GLY A 429 10.15 17.47 -3.49
CA GLY A 429 8.94 16.79 -3.91
C GLY A 429 8.06 16.35 -2.75
N ILE A 430 8.67 15.95 -1.63
CA ILE A 430 7.93 15.53 -0.43
C ILE A 430 7.08 16.69 0.10
N ARG A 431 7.64 17.89 0.20
CA ARG A 431 6.87 19.06 0.65
C ARG A 431 5.72 19.38 -0.30
N LEU A 432 5.95 19.30 -1.61
CA LEU A 432 4.91 19.55 -2.62
C LEU A 432 3.78 18.53 -2.51
N LEU A 433 4.10 17.24 -2.36
CA LEU A 433 3.11 16.18 -2.19
C LEU A 433 2.32 16.36 -0.88
N LEU A 434 2.99 16.72 0.22
CA LEU A 434 2.32 17.02 1.49
C LEU A 434 1.41 18.24 1.39
N ASP A 435 1.78 19.26 0.62
CA ASP A 435 0.91 20.43 0.38
C ASP A 435 -0.31 20.04 -0.47
N LEU A 436 -0.18 19.17 -1.46
CA LEU A 436 -1.31 18.61 -2.21
C LEU A 436 -2.21 17.72 -1.34
N ALA A 437 -1.63 16.93 -0.46
CA ALA A 437 -2.36 16.09 0.50
C ALA A 437 -3.19 16.91 1.50
N ARG A 438 -2.84 18.19 1.74
CA ARG A 438 -3.64 19.14 2.53
C ARG A 438 -4.74 19.85 1.74
N SER A 439 -4.81 19.64 0.42
CA SER A 439 -5.84 20.25 -0.44
C SER A 439 -7.24 19.85 0.03
N CYS A 440 -8.24 20.65 -0.29
CA CYS A 440 -9.65 20.29 -0.12
C CYS A 440 -10.18 19.37 -1.24
N GLN A 441 -9.38 19.12 -2.27
CA GLN A 441 -9.75 18.27 -3.43
C GLN A 441 -9.38 16.82 -3.15
N GLU A 442 -10.40 15.94 -3.09
CA GLU A 442 -10.22 14.53 -2.74
C GLU A 442 -9.33 13.77 -3.74
N GLY A 443 -9.42 14.10 -5.05
CA GLY A 443 -8.55 13.51 -6.07
C GLY A 443 -7.07 13.81 -5.83
N LEU A 444 -6.75 15.07 -5.51
CA LEU A 444 -5.38 15.47 -5.16
C LEU A 444 -4.90 14.82 -3.85
N GLN A 445 -5.78 14.74 -2.84
CA GLN A 445 -5.45 14.05 -1.58
C GLN A 445 -5.10 12.59 -1.81
N SER A 446 -5.92 11.88 -2.59
CA SER A 446 -5.70 10.45 -2.89
C SER A 446 -4.38 10.23 -3.62
N GLU A 447 -4.15 10.93 -4.74
CA GLU A 447 -2.96 10.71 -5.55
C GLU A 447 -1.67 11.18 -4.84
N ALA A 448 -1.73 12.27 -4.06
CA ALA A 448 -0.61 12.70 -3.23
C ALA A 448 -0.32 11.69 -2.10
N ALA A 449 -1.34 11.18 -1.41
CA ALA A 449 -1.17 10.17 -0.36
C ALA A 449 -0.56 8.88 -0.94
N LYS A 450 -1.00 8.46 -2.14
CA LYS A 450 -0.45 7.32 -2.85
C LYS A 450 1.03 7.51 -3.21
N ALA A 451 1.39 8.69 -3.75
CA ALA A 451 2.78 8.99 -4.05
C ALA A 451 3.65 8.98 -2.78
N ILE A 452 3.15 9.55 -1.67
CA ILE A 452 3.84 9.52 -0.38
C ILE A 452 3.98 8.08 0.13
N ALA A 453 2.93 7.25 0.00
CA ALA A 453 2.96 5.86 0.42
C ALA A 453 4.04 5.07 -0.32
N ASN A 454 4.08 5.15 -1.66
CA ASN A 454 5.07 4.45 -2.47
C ASN A 454 6.50 4.94 -2.19
N LEU A 455 6.69 6.25 -2.10
CA LEU A 455 7.99 6.84 -1.78
C LEU A 455 8.49 6.45 -0.38
N SER A 456 7.58 6.28 0.60
CA SER A 456 7.91 5.93 2.00
C SER A 456 8.42 4.49 2.18
N ILE A 457 8.53 3.71 1.11
CA ILE A 457 9.23 2.43 1.11
C ILE A 457 10.74 2.63 1.24
N ASP A 458 11.28 3.70 0.62
CA ASP A 458 12.66 4.10 0.85
C ASP A 458 12.83 4.74 2.24
N SER A 459 13.75 4.23 3.03
CA SER A 459 13.95 4.64 4.43
C SER A 459 14.34 6.12 4.59
N LYS A 460 15.10 6.68 3.63
CA LYS A 460 15.50 8.11 3.66
C LYS A 460 14.29 8.99 3.41
N VAL A 461 13.43 8.57 2.46
CA VAL A 461 12.20 9.30 2.17
C VAL A 461 11.20 9.18 3.31
N ALA A 462 11.03 7.98 3.90
CA ALA A 462 10.19 7.77 5.08
C ALA A 462 10.55 8.73 6.22
N LYS A 463 11.85 8.87 6.49
CA LYS A 463 12.36 9.83 7.47
C LYS A 463 12.02 11.27 7.11
N ALA A 464 12.23 11.68 5.86
CA ALA A 464 11.91 13.03 5.39
C ALA A 464 10.40 13.34 5.45
N VAL A 465 9.54 12.37 5.16
CA VAL A 465 8.08 12.47 5.31
C VAL A 465 7.70 12.67 6.77
N ALA A 466 8.29 11.90 7.69
CA ALA A 466 8.05 12.02 9.12
C ALA A 466 8.48 13.41 9.65
N GLU A 467 9.71 13.84 9.34
CA GLU A 467 10.27 15.14 9.73
C GLU A 467 9.47 16.33 9.18
N SER A 468 8.85 16.17 8.00
CA SER A 468 8.01 17.20 7.37
C SER A 468 6.55 17.22 7.88
N GLY A 469 6.23 16.42 8.90
CA GLY A 469 4.89 16.33 9.48
C GLY A 469 3.90 15.49 8.66
N GLY A 470 4.41 14.62 7.77
CA GLY A 470 3.59 13.76 6.91
C GLY A 470 2.76 12.75 7.69
N ILE A 471 3.27 12.24 8.83
CA ILE A 471 2.53 11.33 9.71
C ILE A 471 1.19 11.94 10.16
N ASN A 472 1.20 13.19 10.63
CA ASN A 472 -0.01 13.89 11.05
C ASN A 472 -1.01 14.04 9.89
N ILE A 473 -0.52 14.34 8.69
CA ILE A 473 -1.35 14.49 7.50
C ILE A 473 -2.01 13.16 7.15
N LEU A 474 -1.23 12.08 7.05
CA LEU A 474 -1.74 10.75 6.73
C LEU A 474 -2.71 10.23 7.80
N ALA A 475 -2.42 10.43 9.10
CA ALA A 475 -3.33 10.07 10.19
C ALA A 475 -4.66 10.83 10.10
N ASN A 476 -4.66 12.08 9.63
CA ASN A 476 -5.90 12.82 9.38
C ASN A 476 -6.62 12.36 8.11
N LEU A 477 -5.90 12.09 7.03
CA LEU A 477 -6.48 11.55 5.79
C LEU A 477 -7.09 10.16 5.97
N ALA A 478 -6.51 9.33 6.85
CA ALA A 478 -7.09 8.04 7.22
C ALA A 478 -8.49 8.16 7.85
N LYS A 479 -8.86 9.32 8.42
CA LYS A 479 -10.21 9.60 8.93
C LYS A 479 -11.19 10.01 7.84
N SER A 480 -10.74 10.17 6.59
CA SER A 480 -11.57 10.61 5.47
C SER A 480 -12.82 9.74 5.28
N ILE A 481 -13.89 10.39 4.81
CA ILE A 481 -15.10 9.69 4.35
C ILE A 481 -14.88 9.10 2.95
N ASN A 482 -13.95 9.66 2.20
CA ASN A 482 -13.55 9.14 0.90
C ASN A 482 -12.68 7.89 1.09
N ARG A 483 -13.17 6.76 0.55
CA ARG A 483 -12.49 5.48 0.66
C ARG A 483 -11.07 5.51 0.09
N LEU A 484 -10.89 6.07 -1.12
CA LEU A 484 -9.59 6.09 -1.80
C LEU A 484 -8.57 6.90 -1.00
N VAL A 485 -8.96 8.07 -0.49
CA VAL A 485 -8.10 8.89 0.36
C VAL A 485 -7.69 8.13 1.62
N ALA A 486 -8.66 7.48 2.29
CA ALA A 486 -8.41 6.72 3.51
C ALA A 486 -7.52 5.49 3.26
N GLU A 487 -7.73 4.81 2.13
CA GLU A 487 -6.97 3.64 1.71
C GLU A 487 -5.50 3.99 1.42
N GLU A 488 -5.24 5.05 0.66
CA GLU A 488 -3.87 5.48 0.35
C GLU A 488 -3.16 6.02 1.60
N ALA A 489 -3.89 6.72 2.47
CA ALA A 489 -3.33 7.18 3.74
C ALA A 489 -2.98 6.02 4.68
N ALA A 490 -3.81 4.98 4.76
CA ALA A 490 -3.51 3.77 5.51
C ALA A 490 -2.27 3.04 4.95
N GLY A 491 -2.13 2.97 3.62
CA GLY A 491 -0.94 2.43 2.95
C GLY A 491 0.34 3.21 3.31
N GLY A 492 0.24 4.55 3.34
CA GLY A 492 1.35 5.40 3.79
C GLY A 492 1.72 5.17 5.24
N LEU A 493 0.74 5.05 6.14
CA LEU A 493 0.98 4.71 7.55
C LEU A 493 1.56 3.31 7.71
N TRP A 494 1.14 2.34 6.88
CA TRP A 494 1.72 0.99 6.89
C TRP A 494 3.20 1.02 6.56
N ASN A 495 3.60 1.68 5.46
CA ASN A 495 5.00 1.77 5.07
C ASN A 495 5.85 2.53 6.12
N LEU A 496 5.34 3.63 6.67
CA LEU A 496 6.02 4.37 7.74
C LEU A 496 6.14 3.54 9.03
N SER A 497 5.16 2.69 9.36
CA SER A 497 5.17 1.86 10.59
C SER A 497 6.23 0.75 10.59
N VAL A 498 6.90 0.50 9.46
CA VAL A 498 8.06 -0.41 9.38
C VAL A 498 9.24 0.13 10.19
N GLY A 499 9.44 1.45 10.17
CA GLY A 499 10.49 2.11 10.94
C GLY A 499 10.13 2.25 12.43
N ASP A 500 10.96 1.72 13.32
CA ASP A 500 10.69 1.77 14.78
C ASP A 500 10.60 3.21 15.29
N ASP A 501 11.42 4.12 14.74
CA ASP A 501 11.43 5.55 15.12
C ASP A 501 10.10 6.27 14.81
N HIS A 502 9.29 5.75 13.89
CA HIS A 502 8.04 6.39 13.45
C HIS A 502 6.81 5.90 14.23
N LYS A 503 6.87 4.72 14.87
CA LYS A 503 5.71 4.08 15.53
C LYS A 503 5.10 4.97 16.60
N GLY A 504 5.93 5.54 17.49
CA GLY A 504 5.48 6.47 18.52
C GLY A 504 4.82 7.72 17.93
N ALA A 505 5.38 8.31 16.86
CA ALA A 505 4.80 9.48 16.21
C ALA A 505 3.45 9.18 15.52
N ILE A 506 3.26 7.96 14.98
CA ILE A 506 1.97 7.50 14.43
C ILE A 506 0.93 7.40 15.55
N ALA A 507 1.30 6.86 16.71
CA ALA A 507 0.45 6.77 17.89
C ALA A 507 0.03 8.18 18.37
N GLU A 508 0.99 9.07 18.60
CA GLU A 508 0.77 10.46 19.03
C GLU A 508 -0.12 11.26 18.06
N ALA A 509 -0.01 11.02 16.75
CA ALA A 509 -0.88 11.61 15.73
C ALA A 509 -2.31 11.04 15.73
N GLY A 510 -2.62 10.06 16.59
CA GLY A 510 -3.89 9.35 16.62
C GLY A 510 -4.09 8.41 15.42
N GLY A 511 -3.02 7.97 14.80
CA GLY A 511 -3.02 7.07 13.65
C GLY A 511 -3.57 5.69 14.02
N ILE A 512 -3.23 5.16 15.20
CA ILE A 512 -3.76 3.88 15.70
C ILE A 512 -5.29 3.90 15.73
N LYS A 513 -5.86 4.92 16.37
CA LYS A 513 -7.32 5.04 16.43
C LYS A 513 -7.93 5.20 15.05
N ALA A 514 -7.33 6.00 14.17
CA ALA A 514 -7.82 6.16 12.80
C ALA A 514 -7.85 4.84 12.03
N LEU A 515 -6.81 4.01 12.15
CA LEU A 515 -6.73 2.69 11.50
C LEU A 515 -7.77 1.70 12.06
N VAL A 516 -7.99 1.68 13.38
CA VAL A 516 -9.03 0.86 14.01
C VAL A 516 -10.42 1.31 13.57
N ASP A 517 -10.69 2.63 13.57
CA ASP A 517 -11.96 3.20 13.12
C ASP A 517 -12.22 2.89 11.62
N LEU A 518 -11.18 2.81 10.78
CA LEU A 518 -11.30 2.39 9.37
C LEU A 518 -11.82 0.95 9.25
N ILE A 519 -11.30 0.02 10.06
CA ILE A 519 -11.74 -1.38 10.04
C ILE A 519 -13.24 -1.47 10.34
N PHE A 520 -13.73 -0.78 11.39
CA PHE A 520 -15.16 -0.78 11.72
C PHE A 520 -16.02 -0.11 10.65
N LYS A 521 -15.53 0.96 10.03
CA LYS A 521 -16.27 1.72 9.03
C LYS A 521 -16.42 0.98 7.69
N TRP A 522 -15.41 0.19 7.30
CA TRP A 522 -15.32 -0.41 5.96
C TRP A 522 -15.29 -1.94 5.98
N SER A 523 -15.79 -2.59 7.03
CA SER A 523 -15.69 -4.04 7.29
C SER A 523 -16.26 -4.96 6.20
N SER A 524 -17.02 -4.45 5.25
CA SER A 524 -17.90 -5.31 4.45
C SER A 524 -17.56 -5.49 2.97
N ASN A 525 -16.49 -4.91 2.37
CA ASN A 525 -16.18 -5.19 0.95
C ASN A 525 -14.89 -4.49 0.41
N THR A 526 -13.87 -4.30 1.21
CA THR A 526 -12.72 -3.50 0.79
C THR A 526 -11.41 -4.19 1.17
N ASP A 527 -10.88 -5.02 0.27
CA ASP A 527 -9.65 -5.78 0.49
C ASP A 527 -8.41 -4.90 0.73
N GLY A 528 -8.09 -3.98 -0.18
CA GLY A 528 -6.89 -3.16 -0.10
C GLY A 528 -6.86 -2.23 1.12
N LEU A 529 -7.97 -1.54 1.42
CA LEU A 529 -8.04 -0.65 2.59
C LEU A 529 -7.87 -1.41 3.90
N LEU A 530 -8.56 -2.56 4.03
CA LEU A 530 -8.47 -3.38 5.24
C LEU A 530 -7.08 -3.99 5.39
N GLU A 531 -6.46 -4.42 4.30
CA GLU A 531 -5.11 -4.97 4.33
C GLU A 531 -4.07 -3.90 4.74
N HIS A 532 -4.18 -2.68 4.22
CA HIS A 532 -3.32 -1.58 4.65
C HIS A 532 -3.50 -1.23 6.13
N ALA A 533 -4.75 -1.14 6.59
CA ALA A 533 -5.03 -0.83 7.99
C ALA A 533 -4.53 -1.93 8.94
N THR A 534 -4.80 -3.21 8.62
CA THR A 534 -4.35 -4.34 9.45
C THR A 534 -2.84 -4.52 9.40
N GLY A 535 -2.21 -4.32 8.24
CA GLY A 535 -0.75 -4.36 8.09
C GLY A 535 -0.03 -3.29 8.91
N ALA A 536 -0.57 -2.06 8.93
CA ALA A 536 -0.06 -0.99 9.80
C ALA A 536 -0.21 -1.35 11.28
N LEU A 537 -1.38 -1.85 11.70
CA LEU A 537 -1.62 -2.29 13.08
C LEU A 537 -0.72 -3.47 13.47
N ALA A 538 -0.42 -4.38 12.54
CA ALA A 538 0.51 -5.48 12.78
C ALA A 538 1.93 -4.97 13.09
N ASN A 539 2.42 -3.99 12.33
CA ASN A 539 3.72 -3.39 12.59
C ASN A 539 3.75 -2.59 13.90
N LEU A 540 2.69 -1.81 14.17
CA LEU A 540 2.55 -1.04 15.41
C LEU A 540 2.42 -1.96 16.63
N GLY A 541 1.68 -3.06 16.51
CA GLY A 541 1.53 -4.07 17.56
C GLY A 541 2.84 -4.75 17.98
N ALA A 542 3.91 -4.63 17.19
CA ALA A 542 5.23 -5.13 17.55
C ALA A 542 5.99 -4.20 18.53
N ASP A 543 5.53 -2.97 18.74
CA ASP A 543 6.04 -2.06 19.76
C ASP A 543 5.18 -2.15 21.02
N GLU A 544 5.81 -2.22 22.19
CA GLU A 544 5.12 -2.45 23.47
C GLU A 544 4.12 -1.34 23.81
N LYS A 545 4.49 -0.07 23.60
CA LYS A 545 3.61 1.09 23.91
C LYS A 545 2.45 1.18 22.93
N CYS A 546 2.75 1.04 21.63
CA CYS A 546 1.72 1.05 20.59
C CYS A 546 0.76 -0.13 20.73
N SER A 547 1.23 -1.31 21.20
CA SER A 547 0.39 -2.49 21.40
C SER A 547 -0.69 -2.26 22.46
N MET A 548 -0.37 -1.55 23.55
CA MET A 548 -1.34 -1.14 24.56
C MET A 548 -2.38 -0.16 23.99
N GLU A 549 -1.94 0.81 23.17
CA GLU A 549 -2.84 1.78 22.55
C GLU A 549 -3.77 1.12 21.53
N VAL A 550 -3.28 0.15 20.73
CA VAL A 550 -4.11 -0.68 19.83
C VAL A 550 -5.22 -1.38 20.63
N SER A 551 -4.88 -1.97 21.78
CA SER A 551 -5.86 -2.63 22.65
C SER A 551 -6.92 -1.65 23.18
N VAL A 552 -6.50 -0.50 23.72
CA VAL A 552 -7.39 0.55 24.24
C VAL A 552 -8.30 1.12 23.15
N ALA A 553 -7.80 1.24 21.91
CA ALA A 553 -8.59 1.71 20.77
C ALA A 553 -9.64 0.70 20.26
N GLY A 554 -9.68 -0.53 20.82
CA GLY A 554 -10.57 -1.60 20.36
C GLY A 554 -10.00 -2.44 19.21
N GLY A 555 -8.68 -2.38 18.99
CA GLY A 555 -8.00 -3.08 17.91
C GLY A 555 -8.10 -4.59 18.00
N ILE A 556 -8.07 -5.16 19.22
CA ILE A 556 -8.23 -6.61 19.43
C ILE A 556 -9.56 -7.09 18.86
N HIS A 557 -10.66 -6.41 19.20
CA HIS A 557 -11.99 -6.74 18.67
C HIS A 557 -12.05 -6.61 17.13
N ALA A 558 -11.49 -5.52 16.60
CA ALA A 558 -11.47 -5.27 15.14
C ALA A 558 -10.69 -6.36 14.39
N LEU A 559 -9.51 -6.76 14.89
CA LEU A 559 -8.65 -7.77 14.29
C LEU A 559 -9.26 -9.18 14.39
N ALA A 560 -9.82 -9.54 15.55
CA ALA A 560 -10.53 -10.81 15.76
C ALA A 560 -11.77 -10.92 14.85
N MET A 561 -12.53 -9.84 14.70
CA MET A 561 -13.64 -9.77 13.76
C MET A 561 -13.18 -10.02 12.31
N LEU A 562 -12.09 -9.40 11.87
CA LEU A 562 -11.56 -9.61 10.51
C LEU A 562 -11.03 -11.03 10.31
N ALA A 563 -10.28 -11.58 11.27
CA ALA A 563 -9.80 -12.95 11.22
C ALA A 563 -10.96 -13.97 11.05
N ARG A 564 -12.10 -13.69 11.68
CA ARG A 564 -13.30 -14.54 11.62
C ARG A 564 -14.13 -14.35 10.36
N THR A 565 -14.32 -13.12 9.87
CA THR A 565 -15.35 -12.79 8.87
C THR A 565 -14.82 -12.43 7.51
N CYS A 566 -13.56 -11.98 7.38
CA CYS A 566 -12.98 -11.56 6.12
C CYS A 566 -12.61 -12.78 5.25
N LYS A 567 -12.86 -12.67 3.94
CA LYS A 567 -12.56 -13.72 2.96
C LYS A 567 -11.24 -13.46 2.20
N PHE A 568 -10.67 -12.29 2.35
CA PHE A 568 -9.44 -11.89 1.66
C PHE A 568 -8.22 -12.39 2.45
N GLU A 569 -7.42 -13.24 1.81
CA GLU A 569 -6.27 -13.90 2.43
C GLU A 569 -5.24 -12.90 2.96
N GLY A 570 -4.95 -11.81 2.21
CA GLY A 570 -4.03 -10.78 2.68
C GLY A 570 -4.51 -10.07 3.95
N VAL A 571 -5.82 -9.86 4.12
CA VAL A 571 -6.38 -9.29 5.36
C VAL A 571 -6.31 -10.29 6.50
N GLN A 572 -6.61 -11.59 6.23
CA GLN A 572 -6.51 -12.65 7.24
C GLN A 572 -5.07 -12.81 7.74
N GLU A 573 -4.09 -12.80 6.83
CA GLU A 573 -2.66 -12.84 7.15
C GLU A 573 -2.28 -11.69 8.09
N GLN A 574 -2.60 -10.45 7.69
CA GLN A 574 -2.23 -9.28 8.47
C GLN A 574 -2.97 -9.23 9.82
N ALA A 575 -4.23 -9.68 9.88
CA ALA A 575 -4.99 -9.74 11.14
C ALA A 575 -4.39 -10.77 12.10
N ALA A 576 -4.04 -11.98 11.61
CA ALA A 576 -3.37 -13.01 12.42
C ALA A 576 -2.00 -12.52 12.89
N ARG A 577 -1.20 -11.89 12.03
CA ARG A 577 0.09 -11.29 12.36
C ARG A 577 -0.03 -10.20 13.42
N ALA A 578 -1.06 -9.34 13.30
CA ALA A 578 -1.31 -8.30 14.30
C ALA A 578 -1.65 -8.90 15.68
N LEU A 579 -2.53 -9.91 15.71
CA LEU A 579 -2.87 -10.62 16.96
C LEU A 579 -1.65 -11.35 17.53
N ALA A 580 -0.80 -11.94 16.69
CA ALA A 580 0.45 -12.58 17.11
C ALA A 580 1.40 -11.57 17.78
N ASN A 581 1.58 -10.39 17.15
CA ASN A 581 2.44 -9.34 17.68
C ASN A 581 1.90 -8.75 18.99
N LEU A 582 0.58 -8.51 19.08
CA LEU A 582 -0.06 -8.03 20.30
C LEU A 582 0.09 -9.05 21.47
N ALA A 583 0.03 -10.36 21.17
CA ALA A 583 0.21 -11.41 22.14
C ALA A 583 1.67 -11.64 22.58
N ALA A 584 2.65 -11.14 21.82
CA ALA A 584 4.07 -11.43 22.05
C ALA A 584 4.68 -10.70 23.26
N HIS A 585 4.04 -9.63 23.77
CA HIS A 585 4.60 -8.78 24.82
C HIS A 585 4.51 -9.38 26.24
N GLY A 586 3.99 -10.60 26.38
CA GLY A 586 4.04 -11.38 27.61
C GLY A 586 3.36 -10.71 28.82
N ASP A 587 4.04 -10.78 29.99
CA ASP A 587 3.51 -10.29 31.29
C ASP A 587 3.46 -8.75 31.40
N SER A 588 4.08 -8.01 30.48
CA SER A 588 4.16 -6.55 30.54
C SER A 588 2.84 -5.85 30.17
N ASN A 589 1.99 -6.50 29.38
CA ASN A 589 0.64 -6.02 29.10
C ASN A 589 -0.39 -7.17 29.12
N SER A 590 -1.65 -6.83 29.36
CA SER A 590 -2.74 -7.82 29.46
C SER A 590 -3.28 -8.27 28.09
N ASN A 591 -2.61 -7.94 26.97
CA ASN A 591 -3.12 -8.23 25.63
C ASN A 591 -3.27 -9.72 25.35
N ASN A 592 -2.32 -10.55 25.82
CA ASN A 592 -2.40 -11.99 25.64
C ASN A 592 -3.71 -12.55 26.24
N SER A 593 -4.01 -12.21 27.50
CA SER A 593 -5.26 -12.60 28.17
C SER A 593 -6.50 -11.94 27.51
N ALA A 594 -6.38 -10.68 27.05
CA ALA A 594 -7.50 -9.98 26.41
C ALA A 594 -7.87 -10.61 25.05
N ILE A 595 -6.89 -11.05 24.25
CA ILE A 595 -7.15 -11.76 22.99
C ILE A 595 -7.81 -13.11 23.26
N GLY A 596 -7.35 -13.84 24.28
CA GLY A 596 -7.94 -15.11 24.65
C GLY A 596 -9.38 -15.02 25.17
N GLN A 597 -9.75 -13.87 25.76
CA GLN A 597 -11.11 -13.59 26.22
C GLN A 597 -12.00 -12.98 25.13
N GLU A 598 -11.45 -12.52 24.02
CA GLU A 598 -12.22 -11.95 22.92
C GLU A 598 -13.03 -13.04 22.21
N ALA A 599 -14.35 -12.80 22.12
CA ALA A 599 -15.30 -13.80 21.62
C ALA A 599 -15.00 -14.23 20.17
N GLY A 600 -14.68 -15.52 19.98
CA GLY A 600 -14.42 -16.12 18.68
C GLY A 600 -13.01 -15.83 18.11
N ALA A 601 -12.10 -15.22 18.89
CA ALA A 601 -10.74 -14.93 18.43
C ALA A 601 -9.91 -16.22 18.32
N LEU A 602 -9.94 -17.08 19.32
CA LEU A 602 -9.20 -18.34 19.32
C LEU A 602 -9.73 -19.30 18.26
N GLU A 603 -11.05 -19.42 18.15
CA GLU A 603 -11.71 -20.24 17.12
C GLU A 603 -11.35 -19.76 15.70
N ALA A 604 -11.30 -18.44 15.50
CA ALA A 604 -10.90 -17.87 14.22
C ALA A 604 -9.44 -18.22 13.89
N LEU A 605 -8.51 -18.06 14.83
CA LEU A 605 -7.11 -18.40 14.64
C LEU A 605 -6.92 -19.91 14.38
N VAL A 606 -7.64 -20.77 15.12
CA VAL A 606 -7.64 -22.23 14.86
C VAL A 606 -8.16 -22.51 13.45
N GLN A 607 -9.24 -21.86 13.02
CA GLN A 607 -9.78 -22.04 11.67
C GLN A 607 -8.81 -21.58 10.59
N LEU A 608 -8.05 -20.50 10.81
CA LEU A 608 -7.07 -19.97 9.86
C LEU A 608 -5.87 -20.93 9.65
N THR A 609 -5.58 -21.86 10.59
CA THR A 609 -4.55 -22.89 10.36
C THR A 609 -4.91 -23.89 9.27
N TYR A 610 -6.16 -23.93 8.81
CA TYR A 610 -6.64 -24.74 7.69
C TYR A 610 -6.70 -23.96 6.36
N SER A 611 -6.26 -22.70 6.32
CA SER A 611 -6.24 -21.90 5.07
C SER A 611 -5.42 -22.56 3.98
N GLN A 612 -5.80 -22.37 2.74
CA GLN A 612 -4.97 -22.79 1.59
C GLN A 612 -3.69 -21.96 1.44
N ASN A 613 -3.72 -20.73 1.92
CA ASN A 613 -2.58 -19.82 1.89
C ASN A 613 -1.61 -20.15 3.04
N GLU A 614 -0.35 -20.40 2.68
CA GLU A 614 0.70 -20.79 3.64
C GLU A 614 1.02 -19.65 4.63
N ALA A 615 1.06 -18.40 4.16
CA ALA A 615 1.35 -17.25 5.01
C ALA A 615 0.26 -17.07 6.09
N VAL A 616 -1.02 -17.25 5.73
CA VAL A 616 -2.13 -17.24 6.70
C VAL A 616 -1.96 -18.32 7.76
N ARG A 617 -1.63 -19.56 7.35
CA ARG A 617 -1.38 -20.67 8.29
C ARG A 617 -0.22 -20.35 9.24
N GLN A 618 0.86 -19.81 8.68
CA GLN A 618 2.06 -19.47 9.45
C GLN A 618 1.75 -18.41 10.52
N GLU A 619 1.07 -17.32 10.15
CA GLU A 619 0.75 -16.25 11.10
C GLU A 619 -0.28 -16.70 12.15
N ALA A 620 -1.26 -17.52 11.76
CA ALA A 620 -2.23 -18.09 12.70
C ALA A 620 -1.55 -19.03 13.71
N ALA A 621 -0.66 -19.92 13.27
CA ALA A 621 0.12 -20.78 14.16
C ALA A 621 1.03 -19.96 15.08
N GLY A 622 1.65 -18.88 14.59
CA GLY A 622 2.44 -17.96 15.40
C GLY A 622 1.62 -17.23 16.47
N ALA A 623 0.39 -16.81 16.13
CA ALA A 623 -0.52 -16.23 17.10
C ALA A 623 -0.90 -17.23 18.21
N LEU A 624 -1.27 -18.45 17.83
CA LEU A 624 -1.59 -19.52 18.79
C LEU A 624 -0.39 -19.89 19.66
N TRP A 625 0.83 -19.87 19.11
CA TRP A 625 2.05 -20.07 19.88
C TRP A 625 2.19 -18.99 20.96
N ASN A 626 2.14 -17.70 20.59
CA ASN A 626 2.25 -16.61 21.56
C ASN A 626 1.13 -16.64 22.60
N LEU A 627 -0.10 -16.94 22.20
CA LEU A 627 -1.24 -17.06 23.12
C LEU A 627 -1.12 -18.23 24.09
N SER A 628 -0.43 -19.30 23.70
CA SER A 628 -0.24 -20.49 24.55
C SER A 628 0.64 -20.26 25.78
N PHE A 629 1.21 -19.06 25.98
CA PHE A 629 1.95 -18.72 27.19
C PHE A 629 1.04 -18.44 28.40
N ASP A 630 -0.21 -18.07 28.17
CA ASP A 630 -1.22 -17.93 29.21
C ASP A 630 -1.93 -19.28 29.47
N ASP A 631 -2.07 -19.67 30.75
CA ASP A 631 -2.62 -20.96 31.12
C ASP A 631 -4.08 -21.14 30.71
N LYS A 632 -4.90 -20.07 30.84
CA LYS A 632 -6.31 -20.08 30.42
C LYS A 632 -6.45 -20.16 28.90
N ASN A 633 -5.58 -19.49 28.19
CA ASN A 633 -5.57 -19.55 26.72
C ASN A 633 -5.20 -20.95 26.24
N ARG A 634 -4.27 -21.68 26.91
CA ARG A 634 -3.95 -23.06 26.53
C ARG A 634 -5.18 -23.97 26.60
N GLU A 635 -5.96 -23.84 27.68
CA GLU A 635 -7.21 -24.61 27.86
C GLU A 635 -8.25 -24.21 26.79
N ALA A 636 -8.40 -22.90 26.54
CA ALA A 636 -9.36 -22.37 25.55
C ALA A 636 -8.98 -22.75 24.12
N ILE A 637 -7.69 -22.70 23.74
CA ILE A 637 -7.19 -23.14 22.42
C ILE A 637 -7.49 -24.64 22.24
N ALA A 638 -7.23 -25.48 23.28
CA ALA A 638 -7.53 -26.89 23.19
C ALA A 638 -9.06 -27.14 23.06
N ALA A 639 -9.89 -26.40 23.81
CA ALA A 639 -11.34 -26.49 23.73
C ALA A 639 -11.88 -26.08 22.36
N ALA A 640 -11.20 -25.14 21.68
CA ALA A 640 -11.50 -24.69 20.29
C ALA A 640 -11.00 -25.68 19.20
N GLY A 641 -10.44 -26.84 19.58
CA GLY A 641 -9.87 -27.80 18.63
C GLY A 641 -8.45 -27.47 18.14
N GLY A 642 -7.74 -26.59 18.86
CA GLY A 642 -6.40 -26.13 18.43
C GLY A 642 -5.34 -27.23 18.45
N VAL A 643 -5.42 -28.21 19.34
CA VAL A 643 -4.50 -29.38 19.38
C VAL A 643 -4.61 -30.14 18.04
N GLU A 644 -5.83 -30.47 17.64
CA GLU A 644 -6.15 -31.22 16.44
C GLU A 644 -5.69 -30.48 15.17
N ALA A 645 -5.98 -29.18 15.12
CA ALA A 645 -5.61 -28.29 14.02
C ALA A 645 -4.08 -28.18 13.86
N LEU A 646 -3.35 -27.97 14.95
CA LEU A 646 -1.90 -27.80 14.92
C LEU A 646 -1.16 -29.13 14.66
N VAL A 647 -1.67 -30.27 15.14
CA VAL A 647 -1.15 -31.59 14.79
C VAL A 647 -1.34 -31.85 13.29
N ALA A 648 -2.53 -31.60 12.74
CA ALA A 648 -2.79 -31.72 11.31
C ALA A 648 -1.90 -30.77 10.49
N LEU A 649 -1.68 -29.55 10.96
CA LEU A 649 -0.78 -28.58 10.35
C LEU A 649 0.67 -29.13 10.34
N ALA A 650 1.17 -29.62 11.45
CA ALA A 650 2.52 -30.19 11.54
C ALA A 650 2.70 -31.41 10.61
N GLN A 651 1.70 -32.30 10.54
CA GLN A 651 1.70 -33.47 9.64
C GLN A 651 1.76 -33.05 8.15
N SER A 652 1.05 -31.99 7.77
CA SER A 652 1.03 -31.49 6.38
C SER A 652 2.24 -30.62 6.03
N SER A 653 3.04 -30.19 6.98
CA SER A 653 4.10 -29.18 6.80
C SER A 653 5.49 -29.78 6.54
N SER A 654 5.62 -31.09 6.29
CA SER A 654 6.92 -31.73 6.05
C SER A 654 7.69 -31.17 4.83
N SER A 655 6.98 -30.61 3.84
CA SER A 655 7.53 -29.98 2.64
C SER A 655 7.26 -28.47 2.57
N ALA A 656 6.71 -27.86 3.64
CA ALA A 656 6.39 -26.45 3.71
C ALA A 656 7.63 -25.60 4.03
N SER A 657 7.45 -24.26 4.06
CA SER A 657 8.51 -23.34 4.47
C SER A 657 8.98 -23.62 5.91
N GLN A 658 10.24 -23.32 6.16
CA GLN A 658 10.84 -23.47 7.49
C GLN A 658 10.10 -22.62 8.54
N GLY A 659 9.61 -21.43 8.16
CA GLY A 659 8.82 -20.57 9.05
C GLY A 659 7.51 -21.21 9.49
N LEU A 660 6.81 -21.91 8.60
CA LEU A 660 5.57 -22.62 8.99
C LEU A 660 5.88 -23.81 9.89
N GLN A 661 6.94 -24.58 9.61
CA GLN A 661 7.39 -25.69 10.46
C GLN A 661 7.74 -25.23 11.88
N GLU A 662 8.50 -24.13 11.99
CA GLU A 662 8.86 -23.50 13.26
C GLU A 662 7.61 -23.09 14.04
N ARG A 663 6.66 -22.37 13.42
CA ARG A 663 5.45 -21.88 14.08
C ARG A 663 4.55 -23.02 14.53
N ALA A 664 4.39 -24.08 13.73
CA ALA A 664 3.62 -25.25 14.07
C ALA A 664 4.25 -26.01 15.26
N ALA A 665 5.58 -26.24 15.21
CA ALA A 665 6.30 -26.86 16.30
C ALA A 665 6.26 -26.03 17.61
N GLY A 666 6.42 -24.69 17.46
CA GLY A 666 6.36 -23.76 18.59
C GLY A 666 4.98 -23.71 19.25
N ALA A 667 3.90 -23.72 18.46
CA ALA A 667 2.55 -23.76 18.98
C ALA A 667 2.26 -25.10 19.73
N LEU A 668 2.69 -26.24 19.18
CA LEU A 668 2.61 -27.53 19.84
C LEU A 668 3.46 -27.57 21.12
N TRP A 669 4.66 -26.94 21.10
CA TRP A 669 5.49 -26.81 22.30
C TRP A 669 4.77 -26.01 23.39
N GLY A 670 4.20 -24.85 23.06
CA GLY A 670 3.46 -24.05 24.01
C GLY A 670 2.26 -24.80 24.62
N LEU A 671 1.47 -25.50 23.80
CA LEU A 671 0.33 -26.28 24.25
C LEU A 671 0.74 -27.51 25.12
N SER A 672 1.87 -28.15 24.79
CA SER A 672 2.36 -29.35 25.48
C SER A 672 2.79 -29.10 26.93
N VAL A 673 2.81 -27.85 27.40
CA VAL A 673 3.01 -27.50 28.81
C VAL A 673 1.87 -28.04 29.68
N SER A 674 0.63 -28.09 29.18
CA SER A 674 -0.51 -28.71 29.88
C SER A 674 -0.50 -30.23 29.71
N GLU A 675 -0.73 -30.95 30.79
CA GLU A 675 -0.78 -32.42 30.78
C GLU A 675 -1.82 -32.98 29.83
N SER A 676 -3.06 -32.46 29.89
CA SER A 676 -4.14 -32.88 29.00
C SER A 676 -3.82 -32.68 27.55
N ASN A 677 -3.21 -31.53 27.20
CA ASN A 677 -2.83 -31.22 25.83
C ASN A 677 -1.65 -32.08 25.37
N SER A 678 -0.65 -32.33 26.25
CA SER A 678 0.47 -33.21 25.96
C SER A 678 0.04 -34.62 25.60
N ILE A 679 -0.91 -35.17 26.38
CA ILE A 679 -1.49 -36.49 26.10
C ILE A 679 -2.29 -36.46 24.79
N ALA A 680 -3.07 -35.41 24.54
CA ALA A 680 -3.84 -35.27 23.31
C ALA A 680 -2.95 -35.18 22.07
N ILE A 681 -1.87 -34.40 22.12
CA ILE A 681 -0.87 -34.28 21.04
C ILE A 681 -0.27 -35.65 20.69
N GLY A 682 0.13 -36.41 21.70
CA GLY A 682 0.67 -37.76 21.49
C GLY A 682 -0.34 -38.72 20.87
N ARG A 683 -1.58 -38.74 21.35
CA ARG A 683 -2.66 -39.64 20.85
C ARG A 683 -3.08 -39.27 19.41
N GLN A 684 -3.01 -38.01 19.02
CA GLN A 684 -3.35 -37.55 17.67
C GLN A 684 -2.21 -37.66 16.65
N GLY A 685 -1.06 -38.21 17.07
CA GLY A 685 0.08 -38.46 16.20
C GLY A 685 0.96 -37.23 15.92
N GLY A 686 0.98 -36.27 16.87
CA GLY A 686 1.82 -35.07 16.79
C GLY A 686 3.32 -35.35 17.00
N ILE A 687 3.67 -36.54 17.54
CA ILE A 687 5.07 -36.91 17.84
C ILE A 687 5.88 -37.13 16.53
N ALA A 688 5.34 -37.86 15.58
CA ALA A 688 6.06 -38.21 14.35
C ALA A 688 6.53 -36.97 13.52
N PRO A 689 5.68 -35.94 13.26
CA PRO A 689 6.13 -34.74 12.56
C PRO A 689 7.17 -33.94 13.38
N LEU A 690 7.06 -33.88 14.72
CA LEU A 690 8.05 -33.22 15.57
C LEU A 690 9.41 -33.92 15.54
N ILE A 691 9.46 -35.24 15.43
CA ILE A 691 10.70 -36.00 15.21
C ILE A 691 11.32 -35.64 13.85
N GLY A 692 10.48 -35.51 12.81
CA GLY A 692 10.92 -35.01 11.49
C GLY A 692 11.53 -33.61 11.60
N PHE A 693 10.89 -32.70 12.29
CA PHE A 693 11.38 -31.31 12.47
C PHE A 693 12.65 -31.27 13.33
N ALA A 694 12.80 -32.13 14.34
CA ALA A 694 14.03 -32.27 15.10
C ALA A 694 15.24 -32.74 14.25
N SER A 695 14.98 -33.27 13.05
CA SER A 695 16.01 -33.65 12.07
C SER A 695 16.28 -32.56 11.03
N SER A 696 15.64 -31.37 11.16
CA SER A 696 15.84 -30.24 10.25
C SER A 696 17.24 -29.65 10.41
N ASP A 697 17.82 -29.20 9.28
CA ASP A 697 19.07 -28.46 9.30
C ASP A 697 18.91 -27.01 9.81
N THR A 698 17.66 -26.51 9.92
CA THR A 698 17.34 -25.15 10.39
C THR A 698 17.29 -25.12 11.91
N GLU A 699 18.09 -24.23 12.51
CA GLU A 699 18.25 -24.11 13.97
C GLU A 699 16.91 -23.84 14.67
N ASP A 700 16.12 -22.90 14.21
CA ASP A 700 14.85 -22.50 14.83
C ASP A 700 13.82 -23.64 14.79
N VAL A 701 13.76 -24.39 13.69
CA VAL A 701 12.84 -25.52 13.53
C VAL A 701 13.20 -26.68 14.47
N HIS A 702 14.48 -27.09 14.51
CA HIS A 702 14.86 -28.20 15.37
C HIS A 702 14.88 -27.83 16.85
N GLU A 703 15.11 -26.56 17.21
CA GLU A 703 15.04 -26.06 18.57
C GLU A 703 13.60 -26.12 19.10
N THR A 704 12.64 -25.56 18.35
CA THR A 704 11.20 -25.62 18.75
C THR A 704 10.69 -27.05 18.84
N ALA A 705 11.09 -27.91 17.90
CA ALA A 705 10.75 -29.33 17.94
C ALA A 705 11.34 -30.07 19.14
N ALA A 706 12.61 -29.79 19.49
CA ALA A 706 13.24 -30.38 20.68
C ALA A 706 12.51 -29.93 21.97
N GLY A 707 12.09 -28.68 22.07
CA GLY A 707 11.28 -28.15 23.15
C GLY A 707 9.93 -28.85 23.29
N ALA A 708 9.23 -29.07 22.18
CA ALA A 708 7.98 -29.82 22.16
C ALA A 708 8.18 -31.28 22.58
N LEU A 709 9.19 -31.97 22.03
CA LEU A 709 9.51 -33.37 22.38
C LEU A 709 9.92 -33.49 23.85
N TRP A 710 10.64 -32.53 24.43
CA TRP A 710 10.96 -32.49 25.83
C TRP A 710 9.70 -32.49 26.71
N ASN A 711 8.74 -31.59 26.49
CA ASN A 711 7.49 -31.56 27.24
C ASN A 711 6.67 -32.87 27.09
N LEU A 712 6.61 -33.39 25.85
CA LEU A 712 5.91 -34.63 25.55
C LEU A 712 6.54 -35.85 26.28
N ALA A 713 7.89 -35.90 26.31
CA ALA A 713 8.62 -36.99 26.96
C ALA A 713 8.39 -37.11 28.46
N PHE A 714 7.82 -36.09 29.14
CA PHE A 714 7.46 -36.12 30.50
C PHE A 714 6.36 -37.17 30.82
N TYR A 715 5.52 -37.51 29.84
CA TYR A 715 4.44 -38.49 29.98
C TYR A 715 4.86 -39.83 29.37
N ARG A 716 4.70 -40.90 30.17
CA ARG A 716 5.17 -42.23 29.79
C ARG A 716 4.68 -42.72 28.44
N GLU A 717 3.37 -42.53 28.15
CA GLU A 717 2.80 -42.95 26.85
C GLU A 717 3.51 -42.24 25.68
N ASN A 718 3.69 -40.93 25.79
CA ASN A 718 4.38 -40.15 24.77
C ASN A 718 5.88 -40.50 24.67
N ALA A 719 6.55 -40.75 25.79
CA ALA A 719 7.94 -41.20 25.82
C ALA A 719 8.11 -42.53 25.05
N LEU A 720 7.16 -43.46 25.23
CA LEU A 720 7.16 -44.72 24.46
C LEU A 720 6.95 -44.48 22.95
N HIS A 721 6.01 -43.61 22.57
CA HIS A 721 5.79 -43.23 21.17
C HIS A 721 7.03 -42.56 20.58
N ILE A 722 7.72 -41.65 21.26
CA ILE A 722 8.97 -41.03 20.78
C ILE A 722 10.03 -42.11 20.49
N VAL A 723 10.13 -43.12 21.37
CA VAL A 723 11.06 -44.26 21.16
C VAL A 723 10.64 -45.10 19.94
N GLN A 724 9.35 -45.49 19.87
CA GLN A 724 8.80 -46.30 18.78
C GLN A 724 8.92 -45.66 17.42
N ASP A 725 8.68 -44.32 17.33
CA ASP A 725 8.78 -43.53 16.10
C ASP A 725 10.23 -43.14 15.73
N GLY A 726 11.21 -43.59 16.51
CA GLY A 726 12.64 -43.41 16.19
C GLY A 726 13.25 -42.08 16.63
N GLY A 727 12.59 -41.32 17.53
CA GLY A 727 12.99 -39.96 17.97
C GLY A 727 14.30 -39.93 18.78
N VAL A 728 14.76 -41.08 19.30
CA VAL A 728 16.03 -41.17 20.07
C VAL A 728 17.23 -40.71 19.20
N LYS A 729 17.30 -41.09 17.93
CA LYS A 729 18.45 -40.75 17.05
C LYS A 729 18.55 -39.25 16.77
N PRO A 730 17.49 -38.55 16.33
CA PRO A 730 17.51 -37.11 16.17
C PRO A 730 17.88 -36.35 17.45
N LEU A 731 17.32 -36.77 18.60
CA LEU A 731 17.64 -36.12 19.88
C LEU A 731 19.12 -36.31 20.28
N ILE A 732 19.71 -37.48 20.06
CA ILE A 732 21.16 -37.72 20.27
C ILE A 732 21.97 -36.84 19.30
N HIS A 733 21.53 -36.78 18.05
CA HIS A 733 22.21 -35.94 17.05
C HIS A 733 22.19 -34.47 17.44
N LEU A 734 21.06 -33.92 17.89
CA LEU A 734 20.96 -32.56 18.39
C LEU A 734 21.88 -32.30 19.58
N CYS A 735 21.96 -33.24 20.53
CA CYS A 735 22.88 -33.12 21.68
C CYS A 735 24.34 -33.03 21.25
N SER A 736 24.74 -33.71 20.18
CA SER A 736 26.15 -33.81 19.76
C SER A 736 26.55 -32.76 18.74
N SER A 737 25.65 -32.30 17.88
CA SER A 737 25.98 -31.53 16.66
C SER A 737 25.25 -30.20 16.51
N SER A 738 24.14 -29.95 17.25
CA SER A 738 23.44 -28.65 17.12
C SER A 738 24.33 -27.50 17.59
N VAL A 739 24.32 -26.38 16.86
CA VAL A 739 24.97 -25.14 17.24
C VAL A 739 24.21 -24.49 18.41
N SER A 740 22.87 -24.59 18.42
CA SER A 740 22.04 -24.07 19.48
C SER A 740 22.30 -24.79 20.81
N LYS A 741 22.72 -24.02 21.82
CA LYS A 741 22.84 -24.51 23.21
C LYS A 741 21.51 -24.91 23.77
N MET A 742 20.42 -24.18 23.39
CA MET A 742 19.07 -24.44 23.83
C MET A 742 18.54 -25.75 23.25
N ALA A 743 18.73 -25.99 21.95
CA ALA A 743 18.35 -27.27 21.32
C ALA A 743 19.09 -28.46 21.97
N ARG A 744 20.39 -28.34 22.23
CA ARG A 744 21.15 -29.38 22.95
C ARG A 744 20.60 -29.66 24.35
N PHE A 745 20.26 -28.61 25.10
CA PHE A 745 19.71 -28.72 26.44
C PHE A 745 18.33 -29.39 26.41
N MET A 746 17.41 -28.93 25.55
CA MET A 746 16.06 -29.51 25.47
C MET A 746 16.08 -30.95 24.97
N ALA A 747 16.92 -31.28 23.98
CA ALA A 747 17.12 -32.65 23.54
C ALA A 747 17.68 -33.55 24.64
N ALA A 748 18.64 -33.07 25.45
CA ALA A 748 19.20 -33.76 26.55
C ALA A 748 18.13 -34.03 27.66
N LEU A 749 17.30 -33.00 27.95
CA LEU A 749 16.19 -33.19 28.91
C LEU A 749 15.14 -34.19 28.39
N ALA A 750 14.78 -34.15 27.11
CA ALA A 750 13.90 -35.14 26.53
C ALA A 750 14.44 -36.56 26.71
N LEU A 751 15.71 -36.79 26.43
CA LEU A 751 16.37 -38.09 26.63
C LEU A 751 16.41 -38.50 28.11
N VAL A 752 16.71 -37.58 29.04
CA VAL A 752 16.69 -37.88 30.49
C VAL A 752 15.31 -38.36 30.94
N TYR A 753 14.24 -37.64 30.53
CA TYR A 753 12.87 -38.06 30.91
C TYR A 753 12.44 -39.38 30.26
N MET A 754 12.87 -39.65 29.03
CA MET A 754 12.57 -40.93 28.38
C MET A 754 13.22 -42.12 29.08
N PHE A 755 14.41 -41.92 29.65
CA PHE A 755 15.21 -43.01 30.28
C PHE A 755 15.20 -43.03 31.81
N ASP A 756 14.55 -42.06 32.45
CA ASP A 756 14.36 -42.10 33.88
C ASP A 756 13.40 -43.27 34.21
N VAL A 757 13.88 -44.33 34.87
CA VAL A 757 13.26 -45.50 35.53
C VAL A 757 11.86 -45.95 35.10
N ARG A 758 11.22 -45.26 34.19
CA ARG A 758 9.80 -45.41 33.80
C ARG A 758 9.57 -46.18 32.50
N ILE A 759 10.64 -46.48 31.76
CA ILE A 759 10.56 -47.23 30.51
C ILE A 759 11.27 -48.56 30.69
N ASP A 760 10.53 -49.64 30.48
CA ASP A 760 11.09 -51.00 30.50
C ASP A 760 12.09 -51.14 29.34
N THR A 761 13.37 -51.41 29.61
CA THR A 761 14.47 -51.44 28.66
C THR A 761 14.40 -52.59 27.63
N SER A 762 13.32 -53.40 27.69
CA SER A 762 13.10 -54.53 26.81
C SER A 762 12.41 -54.20 25.47
N VAL A 763 12.04 -52.95 25.19
CA VAL A 763 11.37 -52.54 23.93
C VAL A 763 12.39 -52.33 22.81
N PRO A 764 12.25 -52.97 21.63
CA PRO A 764 13.14 -52.74 20.48
C PRO A 764 13.03 -51.32 19.97
N ILE A 765 14.13 -50.60 19.78
CA ILE A 765 14.21 -49.22 19.31
C ILE A 765 14.20 -49.20 17.78
N GLY A 766 13.07 -48.85 17.20
CA GLY A 766 12.89 -48.54 15.77
C GLY A 766 12.16 -49.63 14.98
N PRO A 767 11.59 -49.28 13.79
CA PRO A 767 10.98 -50.26 12.89
C PRO A 767 12.01 -51.28 12.48
N SER A 768 11.70 -52.54 12.68
CA SER A 768 12.54 -53.71 12.38
C SER A 768 12.88 -53.80 10.89
N SER A 769 14.02 -53.23 10.45
CA SER A 769 14.71 -53.66 9.28
C SER A 769 15.55 -54.89 9.62
N PRO A 770 15.40 -56.03 8.96
CA PRO A 770 16.18 -57.18 9.26
C PRO A 770 17.64 -56.99 8.81
N GLY A 771 18.53 -56.73 9.80
CA GLY A 771 19.97 -56.75 9.46
C GLY A 771 20.93 -55.96 10.36
N SER A 772 20.50 -55.15 11.32
CA SER A 772 21.45 -54.40 12.15
C SER A 772 20.90 -54.08 13.53
N SER A 773 20.91 -55.08 14.42
CA SER A 773 20.68 -54.82 15.86
C SER A 773 21.95 -54.30 16.53
N LYS A 774 22.30 -53.03 16.34
CA LYS A 774 23.15 -52.32 17.30
C LYS A 774 22.26 -51.91 18.44
N ILE A 775 22.31 -52.67 19.54
CA ILE A 775 21.72 -52.28 20.85
C ILE A 775 22.37 -50.96 21.21
N LEU A 776 21.59 -49.85 21.22
CA LEU A 776 22.05 -48.56 21.74
C LEU A 776 22.38 -48.77 23.25
N ASN A 777 23.58 -48.40 23.67
CA ASN A 777 23.99 -48.44 25.05
C ASN A 777 23.24 -47.33 25.80
N MET A 778 22.09 -47.63 26.37
CA MET A 778 21.15 -46.72 27.05
C MET A 778 21.79 -45.98 28.23
N ASP A 779 22.67 -46.66 28.99
CA ASP A 779 23.43 -46.04 30.09
C ASP A 779 24.43 -44.97 29.55
N GLY A 780 24.98 -45.20 28.38
CA GLY A 780 25.85 -44.23 27.70
C GLY A 780 25.11 -42.99 27.24
N VAL A 781 23.89 -43.16 26.71
CA VAL A 781 23.04 -42.05 26.24
C VAL A 781 22.56 -41.19 27.41
N GLY A 782 22.12 -41.78 28.50
CA GLY A 782 21.71 -41.08 29.72
C GLY A 782 22.86 -40.26 30.34
N ARG A 783 24.08 -40.83 30.40
CA ARG A 783 25.25 -40.09 30.89
C ARG A 783 25.67 -38.96 30.00
N MET A 784 25.56 -39.12 28.66
CA MET A 784 25.86 -38.06 27.70
C MET A 784 24.81 -36.92 27.84
N ALA A 785 23.53 -37.23 27.98
CA ALA A 785 22.48 -36.25 28.16
C ALA A 785 22.66 -35.43 29.44
N LEU A 786 22.99 -36.09 30.58
CA LEU A 786 23.28 -35.43 31.84
C LEU A 786 24.49 -34.48 31.71
N LYS A 787 25.55 -34.90 31.01
CA LYS A 787 26.70 -34.03 30.78
C LYS A 787 26.32 -32.75 30.02
N HIS A 788 25.47 -32.79 29.00
CA HIS A 788 24.99 -31.62 28.25
C HIS A 788 24.10 -30.72 29.10
N VAL A 789 23.27 -31.29 30.01
CA VAL A 789 22.51 -30.50 30.98
C VAL A 789 23.46 -29.75 31.92
N GLU A 790 24.51 -30.42 32.43
CA GLU A 790 25.53 -29.78 33.28
C GLU A 790 26.32 -28.68 32.55
N GLU A 791 26.73 -28.93 31.29
CA GLU A 791 27.41 -27.94 30.44
C GLU A 791 26.54 -26.74 30.18
N PHE A 792 25.24 -26.90 29.89
CA PHE A 792 24.29 -25.84 29.71
C PHE A 792 24.08 -25.00 30.96
N VAL A 793 23.82 -25.61 32.09
CA VAL A 793 23.64 -24.95 33.39
C VAL A 793 24.89 -24.15 33.76
N THR A 794 26.06 -24.75 33.59
CA THR A 794 27.34 -24.04 33.87
C THR A 794 27.62 -22.87 32.90
N SER A 795 27.10 -22.92 31.67
CA SER A 795 27.28 -21.82 30.69
C SER A 795 26.39 -20.59 30.95
N PHE A 796 25.37 -20.70 31.76
CA PHE A 796 24.48 -19.60 32.18
C PHE A 796 25.06 -18.78 33.35
N TYR A 797 26.01 -19.31 34.09
CA TYR A 797 26.62 -18.63 35.23
C TYR A 797 27.94 -17.97 34.78
N ASP A 798 27.97 -16.62 34.76
CA ASP A 798 29.19 -15.88 34.51
C ASP A 798 30.23 -16.18 35.59
N PRO A 799 31.46 -16.62 35.25
CA PRO A 799 32.51 -16.95 36.22
C PRO A 799 32.90 -15.82 37.17
N GLN A 800 32.64 -14.56 36.81
CA GLN A 800 33.04 -13.39 37.62
C GLN A 800 32.09 -13.08 38.79
N THR A 801 30.84 -13.49 38.73
CA THR A 801 29.87 -13.29 39.83
C THR A 801 29.82 -14.42 40.85
N PHE A 802 30.50 -15.52 40.59
CA PHE A 802 30.27 -16.79 41.34
C PHE A 802 31.39 -17.18 42.32
N HIS A 803 32.47 -16.45 42.45
CA HIS A 803 33.62 -16.85 43.24
C HIS A 803 33.42 -16.88 44.77
N SER A 804 32.30 -16.45 45.31
CA SER A 804 32.07 -16.49 46.76
C SER A 804 30.93 -17.40 47.27
N ALA A 805 30.04 -17.89 46.37
CA ALA A 805 28.87 -18.69 46.83
C ALA A 805 28.69 -20.07 46.15
N ALA A 806 29.44 -20.39 45.14
CA ALA A 806 29.14 -21.47 44.22
C ALA A 806 29.73 -22.83 44.54
N ALA A 807 30.73 -22.93 45.36
CA ALA A 807 31.39 -24.23 45.69
C ALA A 807 30.52 -25.19 46.48
N SER A 808 29.42 -24.71 47.11
CA SER A 808 28.51 -25.53 47.91
C SER A 808 27.13 -25.79 47.28
N LEU A 809 26.80 -25.09 46.16
CA LEU A 809 25.44 -25.07 45.58
C LEU A 809 25.27 -25.95 44.34
N VAL A 810 26.32 -26.31 43.64
CA VAL A 810 26.19 -27.01 42.33
C VAL A 810 25.61 -28.42 42.47
N PRO A 811 25.98 -29.27 43.42
CA PRO A 811 25.32 -30.57 43.56
C PRO A 811 23.88 -30.48 44.09
N ASN A 812 23.58 -29.49 44.91
CA ASN A 812 22.26 -29.22 45.41
C ASN A 812 21.34 -28.56 44.38
N ALA A 813 21.89 -27.72 43.49
CA ALA A 813 21.11 -27.12 42.44
C ALA A 813 20.65 -28.13 41.37
N LEU A 814 21.50 -29.09 41.01
CA LEU A 814 21.12 -30.21 40.13
C LEU A 814 20.08 -31.14 40.78
N ALA A 815 20.24 -31.41 42.09
CA ALA A 815 19.24 -32.17 42.85
C ALA A 815 17.93 -31.36 43.00
N GLN A 816 18.00 -30.06 43.25
CA GLN A 816 16.84 -29.17 43.34
C GLN A 816 16.17 -28.92 41.99
N ILE A 817 16.92 -28.85 40.93
CA ILE A 817 16.38 -28.80 39.56
C ILE A 817 15.72 -30.13 39.22
N ALA A 818 16.36 -31.26 39.53
CA ALA A 818 15.77 -32.59 39.38
C ALA A 818 14.54 -32.79 40.27
N GLU A 819 14.50 -32.19 41.46
CA GLU A 819 13.40 -32.27 42.41
C GLU A 819 12.29 -31.25 42.07
N ALA A 820 12.60 -30.05 41.64
CA ALA A 820 11.67 -29.06 41.10
C ALA A 820 11.00 -29.54 39.82
N ILE A 821 11.71 -30.30 39.00
CA ILE A 821 11.19 -30.98 37.82
C ILE A 821 10.21 -32.12 38.20
N ARG A 822 10.34 -32.70 39.41
CA ARG A 822 9.45 -33.73 39.91
C ARG A 822 8.12 -33.20 40.49
N ILE A 823 7.98 -31.91 40.76
CA ILE A 823 6.78 -31.34 41.37
C ILE A 823 5.77 -31.00 40.22
N PRO A 824 4.48 -31.41 40.33
CA PRO A 824 3.44 -31.12 39.34
C PRO A 824 3.21 -29.62 39.08
N GLU A 825 3.60 -28.75 40.04
CA GLU A 825 3.51 -27.29 39.96
C GLU A 825 4.64 -26.64 39.16
N ALA A 826 5.56 -27.39 38.58
CA ALA A 826 6.69 -26.92 37.81
C ALA A 826 6.32 -26.22 36.45
N GLY A 827 5.02 -26.10 36.11
CA GLY A 827 4.52 -25.26 35.01
C GLY A 827 5.02 -23.81 35.10
N HIS A 828 5.08 -23.24 36.30
CA HIS A 828 5.63 -21.90 36.53
C HIS A 828 7.15 -21.76 36.29
N LEU A 829 7.92 -22.82 36.58
CA LEU A 829 9.36 -22.81 36.31
C LEU A 829 9.68 -22.95 34.81
N ARG A 830 8.84 -23.66 34.05
CA ARG A 830 8.94 -23.81 32.60
C ARG A 830 8.71 -22.47 31.89
N CYS A 831 7.80 -21.63 32.38
CA CYS A 831 7.60 -20.26 31.90
C CYS A 831 8.72 -19.31 32.33
N ARG A 832 9.32 -19.48 33.53
CA ARG A 832 10.41 -18.62 33.99
C ARG A 832 11.70 -18.75 33.20
N PHE A 833 11.99 -19.89 32.56
CA PHE A 833 13.13 -20.00 31.64
C PHE A 833 12.96 -19.18 30.35
N LYS A 834 11.72 -18.83 29.92
CA LYS A 834 11.46 -17.88 28.84
C LYS A 834 11.57 -16.42 29.27
N CYS A 835 11.36 -16.12 30.59
CA CYS A 835 11.52 -14.75 31.12
C CYS A 835 12.98 -14.30 31.22
N PHE A 836 13.96 -15.16 31.00
CA PHE A 836 15.38 -14.79 30.94
C PHE A 836 15.81 -14.49 29.50
N GLY A 837 15.24 -13.47 28.90
CA GLY A 837 15.88 -12.75 27.77
C GLY A 837 15.78 -13.38 26.39
N LEU A 838 14.92 -14.38 26.19
CA LEU A 838 14.59 -14.90 24.86
C LEU A 838 13.14 -14.55 24.50
N CYS A 839 12.81 -13.25 24.46
CA CYS A 839 11.76 -12.76 23.59
C CYS A 839 12.33 -12.79 22.17
N ILE A 840 12.03 -13.84 21.45
CA ILE A 840 12.23 -13.95 20.02
C ILE A 840 10.98 -13.38 19.35
#